data_8bc3c8f764893cecb977a8e614a031c7
#
_entry.id   8bc3c8f764893cecb977a8e614a031c7
#
_cell.length_a   1.000
_cell.length_b   1.000
_cell.length_c   1.000
_cell.angle_alpha   90.00
_cell.angle_beta   90.00
_cell.angle_gamma   90.00
#
_symmetry.space_group_name_H-M   'P 1'
#
loop_
_entity.id
_entity.type
_entity.pdbx_description
1 polymer ?
#
loop_
_entity_poly.entity_id
_entity_poly.type
_entity_poly.pdbx_seq_one_letter_code
_entity_poly.pdbx_strand_id
1 'polypeptide(L)'
;MNNELRNDATIRVRGAREGGLQNVDIDIPLNTMCCFWGPSGSGHRAFMERVLYAESCTQYMKSLNPVQRKGIVGAKRVDVDSIDGLPPVVNYLDNGKQPSVGLAAYLGIESRLAAWMNRYGTWHCPECDGICLAYQPESVEAALFSAVGKTRVLILAPLAQELVDERGAIWKQLRSVGFIRVRIGGRVVRIEDVPEDCKREQVEVVVDRLEPSEEGDRRFLEGVRSARSISGGQTHCLDEQGGLWRFNRDLTCVSCGVICGDGEYEDVLNEDSFASSLRYGDFTWASLKSETVKGVLSVLGEERGRGGEWTHILDILVQLGLENLPIHQRVDTLSHSEWLRIRLAICIESSMSGIVYLFGGIVSSVEGASKESVLKGIETLVGQGNTVMISDRSLEVHRASRHLYAFSNGKISKGVSSENEGERDEPLFGGETLPWEIVGDGFWGRVDAKMPRGAIISVVGKPGCGKSRLLQEVIAPLLSGKGRPYEVRWIGGKPRVHTTKRSLNEGLLVEAVGVSGPLAQIYALTPGGVDKGFPADFYRLDKVGGRCPSCAGTGTIGLSMEFVEDIESECPACRGERFRPEVLDVTHRGKTIAQVLAMSVKGVYDFMKREKKIAGRLEWLMDRGFGHLRLSEDLAQLEWPEAVRLQWVIGLKGRPSERDFILADSFTESMHAEDVNNFLNEFKRVAQAGGTVVVADGHPRIRTASSAVLEVVHSEKGRRLLLR
;
A
#
# COMPACT_ATOMS: atom_id res chain seq x y z
N MET A 1 -5.85 21.73 38.63
CA MET A 1 -5.92 23.09 38.04
C MET A 1 -5.20 23.21 36.69
N ASN A 2 -5.12 22.18 35.84
CA ASN A 2 -4.40 22.23 34.56
C ASN A 2 -5.18 21.67 33.35
N ASN A 3 -6.47 21.42 33.48
CA ASN A 3 -7.28 20.86 32.38
C ASN A 3 -8.17 21.89 31.64
N GLU A 4 -8.31 23.10 32.16
CA GLU A 4 -9.16 24.13 31.51
C GLU A 4 -8.43 25.06 30.56
N LEU A 5 -7.09 25.13 30.59
CA LEU A 5 -6.27 26.00 29.72
C LEU A 5 -5.89 25.38 28.36
N ARG A 6 -6.25 24.11 28.07
CA ARG A 6 -5.97 23.45 26.78
C ARG A 6 -7.11 23.51 25.76
N ASN A 7 -8.27 24.03 26.11
CA ASN A 7 -9.47 23.99 25.25
C ASN A 7 -9.61 25.15 24.26
N ASP A 8 -8.71 26.16 24.25
CA ASP A 8 -8.81 27.33 23.37
C ASP A 8 -7.80 27.32 22.19
N ALA A 9 -7.03 26.23 22.01
CA ALA A 9 -6.11 26.14 20.88
C ALA A 9 -6.89 25.91 19.59
N THR A 10 -6.77 26.85 18.65
CA THR A 10 -7.47 26.85 17.36
C THR A 10 -6.53 27.11 16.22
N ILE A 11 -6.72 26.40 15.10
CA ILE A 11 -6.12 26.76 13.81
C ILE A 11 -6.97 27.89 13.22
N ARG A 12 -6.34 29.01 12.89
CA ARG A 12 -7.01 30.17 12.27
C ARG A 12 -6.54 30.31 10.83
N VAL A 13 -7.44 30.13 9.88
CA VAL A 13 -7.19 30.33 8.46
C VAL A 13 -7.95 31.57 8.01
N ARG A 14 -7.30 32.44 7.24
CA ARG A 14 -7.88 33.67 6.71
C ARG A 14 -7.57 33.77 5.23
N GLY A 15 -8.59 34.06 4.44
CA GLY A 15 -8.47 34.37 3.02
C GLY A 15 -8.03 33.21 2.14
N ALA A 16 -8.43 31.96 2.41
CA ALA A 16 -8.02 30.83 1.57
C ALA A 16 -8.73 30.86 0.21
N ARG A 17 -7.91 30.81 -0.89
CA ARG A 17 -8.35 30.89 -2.29
C ARG A 17 -7.85 29.74 -3.16
N GLU A 18 -7.08 28.83 -2.62
CA GLU A 18 -6.52 27.68 -3.37
C GLU A 18 -7.62 26.68 -3.79
N GLY A 19 -7.48 26.05 -4.96
CA GLY A 19 -8.36 24.96 -5.40
C GLY A 19 -9.84 25.34 -5.61
N GLY A 20 -10.13 26.59 -5.97
CA GLY A 20 -11.50 27.07 -6.21
C GLY A 20 -12.22 27.62 -4.97
N LEU A 21 -11.54 27.71 -3.84
CA LEU A 21 -12.06 28.35 -2.62
C LEU A 21 -12.28 29.85 -2.85
N GLN A 22 -13.33 30.40 -2.27
CA GLN A 22 -13.75 31.80 -2.42
C GLN A 22 -13.46 32.61 -1.16
N ASN A 23 -12.18 32.92 -0.91
CA ASN A 23 -11.75 33.77 0.23
C ASN A 23 -12.29 33.26 1.58
N VAL A 24 -11.94 32.02 1.91
CA VAL A 24 -12.51 31.29 3.07
C VAL A 24 -11.79 31.69 4.35
N ASP A 25 -12.56 32.09 5.36
CA ASP A 25 -12.14 32.32 6.74
C ASP A 25 -12.74 31.25 7.65
N ILE A 26 -11.90 30.59 8.47
CA ILE A 26 -12.35 29.53 9.37
C ILE A 26 -11.45 29.41 10.61
N ASP A 27 -12.09 29.12 11.74
CA ASP A 27 -11.45 28.74 13.00
C ASP A 27 -11.77 27.27 13.30
N ILE A 28 -10.73 26.45 13.44
CA ILE A 28 -10.84 25.00 13.65
C ILE A 28 -10.25 24.68 15.02
N PRO A 29 -11.04 24.15 15.98
CA PRO A 29 -10.54 23.76 17.29
C PRO A 29 -9.62 22.56 17.20
N LEU A 30 -8.59 22.54 18.04
CA LEU A 30 -7.66 21.40 18.18
C LEU A 30 -8.20 20.35 19.16
N ASN A 31 -7.54 19.18 19.20
CA ASN A 31 -7.84 18.05 20.08
C ASN A 31 -9.31 17.57 19.98
N THR A 32 -9.82 17.54 18.79
CA THR A 32 -11.19 17.15 18.51
C THR A 32 -11.33 16.50 17.14
N MET A 33 -12.47 15.88 16.90
CA MET A 33 -12.88 15.37 15.61
C MET A 33 -13.71 16.42 14.88
N CYS A 34 -13.27 16.80 13.67
CA CYS A 34 -13.94 17.72 12.76
C CYS A 34 -14.33 17.01 11.47
N CYS A 35 -15.55 17.17 10.99
CA CYS A 35 -15.99 16.66 9.70
C CYS A 35 -16.07 17.78 8.67
N PHE A 36 -15.43 17.57 7.53
CA PHE A 36 -15.46 18.43 6.34
C PHE A 36 -16.18 17.68 5.24
N TRP A 37 -17.24 18.21 4.71
CA TRP A 37 -18.06 17.50 3.75
C TRP A 37 -18.65 18.42 2.68
N GLY A 38 -18.99 17.84 1.54
CA GLY A 38 -19.56 18.53 0.41
C GLY A 38 -19.46 17.67 -0.87
N PRO A 39 -20.13 18.05 -1.95
CA PRO A 39 -19.99 17.39 -3.24
C PRO A 39 -18.59 17.54 -3.80
N SER A 40 -18.21 16.66 -4.72
CA SER A 40 -16.93 16.74 -5.44
C SER A 40 -16.79 18.08 -6.14
N GLY A 41 -15.60 18.70 -6.02
CA GLY A 41 -15.35 20.04 -6.53
C GLY A 41 -15.86 21.18 -5.63
N SER A 42 -16.47 20.90 -4.46
CA SER A 42 -16.93 21.94 -3.53
C SER A 42 -15.80 22.71 -2.83
N GLY A 43 -14.57 22.16 -2.84
CA GLY A 43 -13.39 22.75 -2.24
C GLY A 43 -12.98 22.21 -0.88
N HIS A 44 -13.76 21.29 -0.25
CA HIS A 44 -13.44 20.76 1.08
C HIS A 44 -12.12 19.99 1.08
N ARG A 45 -11.87 19.16 0.07
CA ARG A 45 -10.60 18.43 -0.06
C ARG A 45 -9.44 19.36 -0.38
N ALA A 46 -9.64 20.32 -1.30
CA ALA A 46 -8.64 21.33 -1.60
C ALA A 46 -8.24 22.14 -0.35
N PHE A 47 -9.20 22.45 0.54
CA PHE A 47 -8.90 23.08 1.81
C PHE A 47 -8.02 22.23 2.71
N MET A 48 -8.34 20.95 2.88
CA MET A 48 -7.56 20.05 3.75
C MET A 48 -6.17 19.78 3.18
N GLU A 49 -6.06 19.50 1.89
CA GLU A 49 -4.83 19.03 1.25
C GLU A 49 -3.96 20.18 0.72
N ARG A 50 -4.56 21.09 -0.08
CA ARG A 50 -3.80 22.16 -0.75
C ARG A 50 -3.62 23.42 0.12
N VAL A 51 -4.38 23.55 1.24
CA VAL A 51 -4.21 24.65 2.19
C VAL A 51 -3.52 24.16 3.46
N LEU A 52 -4.14 23.27 4.25
CA LEU A 52 -3.61 22.86 5.56
C LEU A 52 -2.35 21.98 5.44
N TYR A 53 -2.42 20.89 4.68
CA TYR A 53 -1.27 19.99 4.52
C TYR A 53 -0.10 20.67 3.82
N ALA A 54 -0.34 21.39 2.71
CA ALA A 54 0.70 22.08 1.99
C ALA A 54 1.41 23.16 2.84
N GLU A 55 0.67 23.93 3.66
CA GLU A 55 1.29 24.89 4.58
C GLU A 55 2.07 24.20 5.69
N SER A 56 1.56 23.11 6.25
CA SER A 56 2.29 22.32 7.25
C SER A 56 3.62 21.79 6.68
N CYS A 57 3.63 21.26 5.46
CA CYS A 57 4.87 20.88 4.76
C CYS A 57 5.82 22.07 4.58
N THR A 58 5.27 23.25 4.23
CA THR A 58 6.06 24.47 4.09
C THR A 58 6.71 24.89 5.41
N GLN A 59 5.96 24.83 6.51
CA GLN A 59 6.47 25.14 7.86
C GLN A 59 7.53 24.13 8.31
N TYR A 60 7.31 22.83 8.06
CA TYR A 60 8.31 21.79 8.31
C TYR A 60 9.61 22.08 7.56
N MET A 61 9.53 22.37 6.25
CA MET A 61 10.72 22.70 5.46
C MET A 61 11.44 23.96 5.95
N LYS A 62 10.71 24.97 6.44
CA LYS A 62 11.33 26.18 7.04
C LYS A 62 12.10 25.84 8.33
N SER A 63 11.70 24.82 9.06
CA SER A 63 12.37 24.37 10.29
C SER A 63 13.69 23.63 10.05
N LEU A 64 13.90 23.09 8.83
CA LEU A 64 15.14 22.39 8.46
C LEU A 64 16.31 23.39 8.33
N ASN A 65 17.53 22.93 8.65
CA ASN A 65 18.73 23.74 8.45
C ASN A 65 19.07 23.93 6.95
N PRO A 66 19.91 24.94 6.58
CA PRO A 66 20.25 25.21 5.18
C PRO A 66 20.90 24.04 4.44
N VAL A 67 21.61 23.14 5.14
CA VAL A 67 22.25 21.97 4.54
C VAL A 67 21.20 20.91 4.19
N GLN A 68 20.27 20.66 5.11
CA GLN A 68 19.12 19.77 4.87
C GLN A 68 18.18 20.30 3.80
N ARG A 69 18.06 21.63 3.65
CA ARG A 69 17.30 22.26 2.57
C ARG A 69 18.00 22.20 1.21
N LYS A 70 19.29 21.80 1.17
CA LYS A 70 20.07 21.77 -0.08
C LYS A 70 19.49 20.72 -1.02
N GLY A 71 18.79 21.17 -2.06
CA GLY A 71 18.05 20.33 -3.02
C GLY A 71 16.52 20.39 -2.83
N ILE A 72 16.03 20.91 -1.70
CA ILE A 72 14.60 21.15 -1.49
C ILE A 72 14.30 22.57 -1.96
N VAL A 73 13.73 22.70 -3.13
CA VAL A 73 13.23 23.98 -3.62
C VAL A 73 11.92 24.29 -2.92
N GLY A 74 11.70 25.53 -2.52
CA GLY A 74 10.62 25.95 -1.67
C GLY A 74 9.25 25.40 -2.10
N ALA A 75 8.47 24.93 -1.14
CA ALA A 75 7.10 24.52 -1.37
C ALA A 75 6.32 25.66 -2.04
N LYS A 76 5.41 25.30 -2.92
CA LYS A 76 4.50 26.25 -3.56
C LYS A 76 3.80 27.07 -2.47
N ARG A 77 3.86 28.40 -2.55
CA ARG A 77 3.10 29.25 -1.63
C ARG A 77 1.62 28.99 -1.81
N VAL A 78 0.97 28.65 -0.71
CA VAL A 78 -0.49 28.51 -0.66
C VAL A 78 -1.12 29.91 -0.84
N ASP A 79 -2.16 30.02 -1.65
CA ASP A 79 -2.92 31.26 -1.80
C ASP A 79 -3.86 31.48 -0.61
N VAL A 80 -3.30 32.06 0.45
CA VAL A 80 -3.95 32.32 1.74
C VAL A 80 -3.37 33.60 2.35
N ASP A 81 -4.17 34.38 3.05
CA ASP A 81 -3.69 35.58 3.73
C ASP A 81 -2.88 35.21 4.99
N SER A 82 -3.38 34.33 5.85
CA SER A 82 -2.65 33.80 7.01
C SER A 82 -3.19 32.44 7.46
N ILE A 83 -2.29 31.62 8.07
CA ILE A 83 -2.63 30.42 8.83
C ILE A 83 -1.84 30.45 10.13
N ASP A 84 -2.56 30.50 11.26
CA ASP A 84 -1.97 30.57 12.58
C ASP A 84 -2.37 29.34 13.40
N GLY A 85 -1.44 28.83 14.24
CA GLY A 85 -1.69 27.73 15.17
C GLY A 85 -1.81 26.36 14.49
N LEU A 86 -1.28 26.17 13.29
CA LEU A 86 -1.30 24.90 12.56
C LEU A 86 -0.24 23.93 13.10
N PRO A 87 -0.63 22.78 13.70
CA PRO A 87 0.30 21.73 14.06
C PRO A 87 0.83 20.97 12.83
N PRO A 88 1.77 20.03 13.01
CA PRO A 88 2.13 19.08 11.95
C PRO A 88 0.90 18.33 11.43
N VAL A 89 0.80 18.21 10.11
CA VAL A 89 -0.34 17.56 9.45
C VAL A 89 0.13 16.27 8.75
N VAL A 90 -0.57 15.17 9.01
CA VAL A 90 -0.40 13.90 8.31
C VAL A 90 -1.61 13.67 7.39
N ASN A 91 -1.35 13.43 6.11
CA ASN A 91 -2.39 13.35 5.09
C ASN A 91 -2.69 11.90 4.69
N TYR A 92 -3.93 11.46 4.92
CA TYR A 92 -4.49 10.18 4.46
C TYR A 92 -5.78 10.39 3.65
N LEU A 93 -5.90 11.55 2.99
CA LEU A 93 -7.03 11.84 2.10
C LEU A 93 -6.90 11.10 0.78
N ASP A 94 -5.68 10.91 0.33
CA ASP A 94 -5.41 10.25 -0.93
C ASP A 94 -5.02 8.78 -0.74
N ASN A 95 -5.34 7.96 -1.74
CA ASN A 95 -5.05 6.53 -1.68
C ASN A 95 -3.56 6.20 -1.78
N GLY A 96 -2.71 7.16 -2.17
CA GLY A 96 -1.29 6.95 -2.38
C GLY A 96 -0.98 5.70 -3.22
N LYS A 97 0.21 5.54 -3.73
CA LYS A 97 0.66 4.26 -4.26
C LYS A 97 0.83 3.30 -3.07
N GLN A 98 -0.02 2.28 -2.98
CA GLN A 98 0.17 1.21 -2.02
C GLN A 98 1.51 0.51 -2.32
N PRO A 99 2.41 0.39 -1.33
CA PRO A 99 3.71 -0.23 -1.55
C PRO A 99 3.57 -1.73 -1.87
N SER A 100 4.45 -2.23 -2.73
CA SER A 100 4.42 -3.62 -3.22
C SER A 100 5.19 -4.55 -2.27
N VAL A 101 4.87 -4.49 -0.98
CA VAL A 101 5.49 -5.28 0.11
C VAL A 101 4.43 -6.05 0.87
N GLY A 102 4.82 -7.07 1.63
CA GLY A 102 3.93 -7.81 2.52
C GLY A 102 3.47 -6.95 3.70
N LEU A 103 2.29 -7.21 4.26
CA LEU A 103 1.73 -6.48 5.39
C LEU A 103 2.66 -6.52 6.62
N ALA A 104 3.22 -7.69 6.95
CA ALA A 104 4.16 -7.82 8.08
C ALA A 104 5.41 -6.96 7.90
N ALA A 105 5.97 -6.90 6.69
CA ALA A 105 7.12 -6.04 6.36
C ALA A 105 6.73 -4.55 6.45
N TYR A 106 5.57 -4.18 5.91
CA TYR A 106 5.07 -2.81 5.96
C TYR A 106 4.85 -2.31 7.41
N LEU A 107 4.35 -3.16 8.28
CA LEU A 107 4.16 -2.86 9.71
C LEU A 107 5.46 -2.95 10.53
N GLY A 108 6.57 -3.35 9.92
CA GLY A 108 7.86 -3.53 10.63
C GLY A 108 7.87 -4.68 11.64
N ILE A 109 6.92 -5.63 11.53
CA ILE A 109 6.83 -6.77 12.44
C ILE A 109 7.50 -8.03 11.91
N GLU A 110 7.82 -8.11 10.62
CA GLU A 110 8.35 -9.33 10.01
C GLU A 110 9.69 -9.76 10.63
N SER A 111 10.64 -8.86 10.75
CA SER A 111 11.93 -9.12 11.38
C SER A 111 11.80 -9.46 12.88
N ARG A 112 10.87 -8.81 13.57
CA ARG A 112 10.60 -9.07 14.99
C ARG A 112 9.94 -10.43 15.20
N LEU A 113 9.05 -10.83 14.31
CA LEU A 113 8.42 -12.15 14.33
C LEU A 113 9.44 -13.25 14.00
N ALA A 114 10.35 -13.01 13.03
CA ALA A 114 11.44 -13.92 12.72
C ALA A 114 12.41 -14.09 13.92
N ALA A 115 12.80 -12.98 14.55
CA ALA A 115 13.63 -13.01 15.74
C ALA A 115 12.95 -13.71 16.93
N TRP A 116 11.63 -13.50 17.11
CA TRP A 116 10.85 -14.20 18.12
C TRP A 116 10.82 -15.71 17.83
N MET A 117 10.55 -16.10 16.58
CA MET A 117 10.53 -17.50 16.18
C MET A 117 11.90 -18.15 16.32
N ASN A 118 12.99 -17.45 16.01
CA ASN A 118 14.36 -17.93 16.22
C ASN A 118 14.68 -18.15 17.71
N ARG A 119 14.14 -17.31 18.58
CA ARG A 119 14.37 -17.40 20.03
C ARG A 119 13.60 -18.51 20.71
N TYR A 120 12.37 -18.76 20.29
CA TYR A 120 11.44 -19.70 20.94
C TYR A 120 11.17 -20.97 20.13
N GLY A 121 11.56 -20.99 18.89
CA GLY A 121 11.43 -22.15 18.00
C GLY A 121 12.58 -23.13 18.13
N THR A 122 12.45 -24.23 17.42
CA THR A 122 13.45 -25.30 17.36
C THR A 122 13.88 -25.48 15.91
N TRP A 123 15.17 -25.54 15.67
CA TRP A 123 15.73 -25.82 14.37
C TRP A 123 15.72 -27.34 14.10
N HIS A 124 15.24 -27.72 12.93
CA HIS A 124 15.21 -29.10 12.48
C HIS A 124 16.16 -29.32 11.30
N CYS A 125 16.72 -30.52 11.22
CA CYS A 125 17.61 -30.89 10.11
C CYS A 125 16.83 -31.07 8.80
N PRO A 126 17.23 -30.44 7.71
CA PRO A 126 16.57 -30.59 6.43
C PRO A 126 16.72 -32.01 5.84
N GLU A 127 17.74 -32.80 6.26
CA GLU A 127 17.99 -34.12 5.73
C GLU A 127 17.30 -35.25 6.53
N CYS A 128 17.25 -35.15 7.85
CA CYS A 128 16.73 -36.23 8.69
C CYS A 128 15.63 -35.81 9.69
N ASP A 129 15.21 -34.56 9.65
CA ASP A 129 14.23 -33.95 10.57
C ASP A 129 14.62 -33.96 12.06
N GLY A 130 15.87 -34.35 12.38
CA GLY A 130 16.40 -34.31 13.72
C GLY A 130 16.61 -32.91 14.23
N ILE A 131 16.65 -32.70 15.55
CA ILE A 131 16.86 -31.38 16.16
C ILE A 131 18.29 -30.89 15.88
N CYS A 132 18.41 -29.63 15.48
CA CYS A 132 19.69 -28.92 15.31
C CYS A 132 19.93 -28.00 16.51
N LEU A 133 21.12 -28.08 17.09
CA LEU A 133 21.49 -27.28 18.26
C LEU A 133 22.81 -26.56 17.99
N ALA A 134 22.90 -25.32 18.44
CA ALA A 134 24.15 -24.56 18.59
C ALA A 134 24.45 -24.40 20.06
N TYR A 135 25.70 -24.63 20.44
CA TYR A 135 26.09 -24.57 21.84
C TYR A 135 27.10 -23.43 22.06
N GLN A 136 26.80 -22.55 22.97
CA GLN A 136 27.80 -21.64 23.48
C GLN A 136 28.81 -22.42 24.35
N PRO A 137 30.09 -21.98 24.48
CA PRO A 137 31.09 -22.72 25.30
C PRO A 137 30.63 -22.98 26.73
N GLU A 138 29.90 -22.03 27.30
CA GLU A 138 29.37 -22.05 28.64
C GLU A 138 28.25 -23.08 28.86
N SER A 139 27.52 -23.48 27.81
CA SER A 139 26.42 -24.42 27.88
C SER A 139 26.83 -25.87 27.59
N VAL A 140 28.02 -26.09 27.03
CA VAL A 140 28.49 -27.44 26.63
C VAL A 140 28.59 -28.38 27.84
N GLU A 141 29.13 -27.89 28.95
CA GLU A 141 29.32 -28.70 30.16
C GLU A 141 27.99 -29.11 30.78
N ALA A 142 27.05 -28.18 30.91
CA ALA A 142 25.70 -28.45 31.45
C ALA A 142 24.93 -29.47 30.57
N ALA A 143 25.00 -29.30 29.24
CA ALA A 143 24.39 -30.23 28.31
C ALA A 143 24.99 -31.64 28.42
N LEU A 144 26.31 -31.72 28.53
CA LEU A 144 27.00 -32.99 28.67
C LEU A 144 26.73 -33.65 30.04
N PHE A 145 26.73 -32.86 31.14
CA PHE A 145 26.41 -33.35 32.46
C PHE A 145 25.00 -33.96 32.53
N SER A 146 24.03 -33.31 31.90
CA SER A 146 22.66 -33.88 31.78
C SER A 146 22.62 -35.23 31.06
N ALA A 147 23.54 -35.47 30.11
CA ALA A 147 23.56 -36.69 29.30
C ALA A 147 24.36 -37.82 29.96
N VAL A 148 25.50 -37.55 30.57
CA VAL A 148 26.46 -38.57 31.06
C VAL A 148 26.76 -38.46 32.56
N GLY A 149 26.22 -37.51 33.29
CA GLY A 149 26.49 -37.28 34.70
C GLY A 149 27.96 -36.99 34.98
N LYS A 150 28.50 -37.53 36.08
CA LYS A 150 29.91 -37.35 36.50
C LYS A 150 30.89 -38.33 35.82
N THR A 151 30.53 -38.89 34.66
CA THR A 151 31.42 -39.76 33.91
C THR A 151 32.55 -38.96 33.27
N ARG A 152 33.80 -39.46 33.36
CA ARG A 152 34.94 -38.83 32.71
C ARG A 152 34.81 -38.82 31.19
N VAL A 153 35.10 -37.66 30.60
CA VAL A 153 35.05 -37.45 29.15
C VAL A 153 36.38 -36.92 28.60
N LEU A 154 36.69 -37.27 27.37
CA LEU A 154 37.74 -36.66 26.60
C LEU A 154 37.16 -35.51 25.80
N ILE A 155 37.71 -34.31 25.96
CA ILE A 155 37.44 -33.17 25.12
C ILE A 155 38.31 -33.27 23.88
N LEU A 156 37.69 -33.31 22.71
CA LEU A 156 38.34 -33.54 21.41
C LEU A 156 38.10 -32.38 20.48
N ALA A 157 39.08 -32.04 19.66
CA ALA A 157 38.97 -31.05 18.60
C ALA A 157 39.13 -31.77 17.23
N PRO A 158 38.08 -31.90 16.39
CA PRO A 158 38.24 -32.43 15.07
C PRO A 158 39.07 -31.50 14.21
N LEU A 159 40.02 -32.05 13.43
CA LEU A 159 40.83 -31.27 12.50
C LEU A 159 40.15 -31.12 11.16
N ALA A 160 39.99 -29.88 10.71
CA ALA A 160 39.47 -29.58 9.37
C ALA A 160 40.46 -30.05 8.29
N GLN A 161 39.92 -30.56 7.18
CA GLN A 161 40.69 -31.15 6.10
C GLN A 161 41.72 -30.17 5.48
N GLU A 162 41.38 -28.88 5.44
CA GLU A 162 42.20 -27.81 4.87
C GLU A 162 43.48 -27.54 5.71
N LEU A 163 43.47 -27.78 7.00
CA LEU A 163 44.59 -27.53 7.91
C LEU A 163 45.66 -28.63 7.83
N VAL A 164 45.39 -29.77 7.19
CA VAL A 164 46.23 -30.97 7.25
C VAL A 164 47.05 -31.19 5.95
N ASP A 165 46.90 -30.30 4.94
CA ASP A 165 47.63 -30.47 3.65
C ASP A 165 49.11 -30.09 3.67
N GLU A 166 49.58 -29.39 4.68
CA GLU A 166 50.99 -29.11 4.88
C GLU A 166 51.66 -30.26 5.65
N ARG A 167 52.30 -31.14 4.91
CA ARG A 167 53.01 -32.35 5.42
C ARG A 167 53.74 -32.11 6.73
N GLY A 168 53.16 -32.53 7.85
CA GLY A 168 53.75 -32.53 9.16
C GLY A 168 53.85 -31.19 9.88
N ALA A 169 53.50 -30.05 9.27
CA ALA A 169 53.55 -28.75 9.95
C ALA A 169 52.54 -28.68 11.09
N ILE A 170 51.31 -29.19 10.90
CA ILE A 170 50.28 -29.21 11.92
C ILE A 170 50.71 -29.97 13.19
N TRP A 171 51.41 -31.09 13.06
CA TRP A 171 51.87 -31.88 14.22
C TRP A 171 52.93 -31.13 15.01
N LYS A 172 53.81 -30.39 14.35
CA LYS A 172 54.81 -29.55 14.99
C LYS A 172 54.14 -28.39 15.72
N GLN A 173 53.15 -27.78 15.08
CA GLN A 173 52.41 -26.69 15.69
C GLN A 173 51.59 -27.12 16.91
N LEU A 174 50.85 -28.24 16.84
CA LEU A 174 50.12 -28.79 17.97
C LEU A 174 51.01 -29.13 19.15
N ARG A 175 52.20 -29.70 18.91
CA ARG A 175 53.20 -29.98 19.91
C ARG A 175 53.77 -28.69 20.55
N SER A 176 54.00 -27.66 19.75
CA SER A 176 54.51 -26.37 20.28
C SER A 176 53.53 -25.69 21.22
N VAL A 177 52.23 -25.96 21.05
CA VAL A 177 51.16 -25.45 21.92
C VAL A 177 50.88 -26.39 23.11
N GLY A 178 51.48 -27.60 23.14
CA GLY A 178 51.43 -28.51 24.27
C GLY A 178 50.50 -29.73 24.09
N PHE A 179 49.93 -29.92 22.94
CA PHE A 179 49.12 -31.11 22.67
C PHE A 179 50.03 -32.30 22.30
N ILE A 180 49.79 -33.45 22.93
CA ILE A 180 50.65 -34.63 22.77
C ILE A 180 49.90 -35.86 22.26
N ARG A 181 48.59 -35.85 22.19
CA ARG A 181 47.74 -36.98 21.83
C ARG A 181 46.67 -36.60 20.82
N VAL A 182 46.39 -37.52 19.92
CA VAL A 182 45.30 -37.44 18.96
C VAL A 182 44.51 -38.74 18.96
N ARG A 183 43.23 -38.65 18.54
CA ARG A 183 42.37 -39.82 18.30
C ARG A 183 42.25 -40.04 16.81
N ILE A 184 42.58 -41.26 16.34
CA ILE A 184 42.54 -41.68 14.92
C ILE A 184 41.81 -43.00 14.85
N GLY A 185 40.79 -43.13 14.02
CA GLY A 185 40.05 -44.38 13.83
C GLY A 185 39.50 -44.93 15.13
N GLY A 186 39.14 -44.08 16.12
CA GLY A 186 38.61 -44.47 17.40
C GLY A 186 39.66 -44.76 18.49
N ARG A 187 40.99 -44.72 18.15
CA ARG A 187 42.09 -45.01 19.11
C ARG A 187 42.86 -43.76 19.45
N VAL A 188 43.23 -43.59 20.73
CA VAL A 188 44.09 -42.47 21.17
C VAL A 188 45.52 -42.89 21.04
N VAL A 189 46.31 -42.14 20.23
CA VAL A 189 47.74 -42.33 20.01
C VAL A 189 48.53 -41.08 20.32
N ARG A 190 49.87 -41.19 20.50
CA ARG A 190 50.69 -39.98 20.61
C ARG A 190 50.88 -39.38 19.21
N ILE A 191 51.05 -38.06 19.17
CA ILE A 191 51.27 -37.34 17.89
C ILE A 191 52.53 -37.87 17.16
N GLU A 192 53.50 -38.41 17.90
CA GLU A 192 54.72 -39.00 17.36
C GLU A 192 54.49 -40.33 16.67
N ASP A 193 53.42 -41.03 17.04
CA ASP A 193 53.13 -42.36 16.56
C ASP A 193 52.01 -42.34 15.48
N VAL A 194 51.64 -41.14 14.95
CA VAL A 194 50.63 -40.98 13.92
C VAL A 194 51.09 -41.62 12.57
N PRO A 195 50.34 -42.57 11.99
CA PRO A 195 50.69 -43.17 10.74
C PRO A 195 50.69 -42.12 9.60
N GLU A 196 51.64 -42.23 8.65
CA GLU A 196 51.76 -41.32 7.48
C GLU A 196 50.55 -41.39 6.55
N ASP A 197 49.83 -42.51 6.53
CA ASP A 197 48.68 -42.81 5.69
C ASP A 197 47.33 -42.58 6.33
N CYS A 198 47.31 -41.95 7.53
CA CYS A 198 46.03 -41.72 8.23
C CYS A 198 45.11 -40.80 7.41
N LYS A 199 43.86 -41.25 7.26
CA LYS A 199 42.83 -40.43 6.61
C LYS A 199 42.50 -39.21 7.49
N ARG A 200 42.72 -38.04 6.93
CA ARG A 200 42.63 -36.72 7.59
C ARG A 200 41.30 -36.44 8.22
N GLU A 201 40.18 -36.91 7.64
CA GLU A 201 38.78 -36.75 8.10
C GLU A 201 38.49 -37.42 9.44
N GLN A 202 39.42 -38.28 9.92
CA GLN A 202 39.21 -39.07 11.14
C GLN A 202 40.14 -38.66 12.30
N VAL A 203 40.80 -37.51 12.20
CA VAL A 203 41.75 -37.08 13.22
C VAL A 203 41.13 -36.05 14.16
N GLU A 204 41.18 -36.31 15.45
CA GLU A 204 40.69 -35.42 16.50
C GLU A 204 41.85 -35.19 17.53
N VAL A 205 42.15 -33.92 17.87
CA VAL A 205 43.13 -33.58 18.89
C VAL A 205 42.52 -33.82 20.25
N VAL A 206 43.22 -34.54 21.14
CA VAL A 206 42.83 -34.69 22.56
C VAL A 206 43.22 -33.44 23.30
N VAL A 207 42.27 -32.64 23.69
CA VAL A 207 42.48 -31.36 24.37
C VAL A 207 42.64 -31.55 25.88
N ASP A 208 41.70 -32.23 26.52
CA ASP A 208 41.72 -32.51 27.94
C ASP A 208 40.89 -33.78 28.29
N ARG A 209 41.02 -34.25 29.55
CA ARG A 209 40.19 -35.34 30.09
C ARG A 209 39.64 -34.89 31.44
N LEU A 210 38.36 -34.64 31.48
CA LEU A 210 37.68 -34.00 32.63
C LEU A 210 36.38 -34.71 32.98
N GLU A 211 35.87 -34.47 34.17
CA GLU A 211 34.52 -34.85 34.60
C GLU A 211 33.61 -33.62 34.52
N PRO A 212 32.48 -33.68 33.81
CA PRO A 212 31.53 -32.56 33.77
C PRO A 212 30.96 -32.28 35.15
N SER A 213 30.72 -30.99 35.46
CA SER A 213 30.17 -30.51 36.73
C SER A 213 28.81 -29.83 36.50
N GLU A 214 27.88 -29.97 37.46
CA GLU A 214 26.59 -29.26 37.41
C GLU A 214 26.77 -27.75 37.61
N GLU A 215 27.75 -27.33 38.43
CA GLU A 215 28.03 -25.93 38.76
C GLU A 215 28.90 -25.24 37.71
N GLY A 216 29.48 -25.98 36.77
CA GLY A 216 30.42 -25.52 35.76
C GLY A 216 31.87 -25.44 36.32
N ASP A 217 32.85 -25.88 35.50
CA ASP A 217 34.27 -25.82 35.80
C ASP A 217 34.99 -24.93 34.79
N ARG A 218 35.77 -23.96 35.31
CA ARG A 218 36.59 -23.08 34.48
C ARG A 218 37.55 -23.84 33.56
N ARG A 219 38.12 -24.95 34.01
CA ARG A 219 39.00 -25.77 33.20
C ARG A 219 38.25 -26.48 32.08
N PHE A 220 37.03 -26.91 32.34
CA PHE A 220 36.17 -27.49 31.29
C PHE A 220 35.88 -26.44 30.21
N LEU A 221 35.49 -25.23 30.60
CA LEU A 221 35.24 -24.11 29.68
C LEU A 221 36.50 -23.76 28.84
N GLU A 222 37.68 -23.70 29.47
CA GLU A 222 38.94 -23.47 28.77
C GLU A 222 39.27 -24.59 27.79
N GLY A 223 38.96 -25.84 28.12
CA GLY A 223 39.07 -27.00 27.24
C GLY A 223 38.17 -26.90 26.02
N VAL A 224 36.91 -26.52 26.20
CA VAL A 224 35.96 -26.28 25.10
C VAL A 224 36.41 -25.14 24.19
N ARG A 225 36.84 -24.02 24.75
CA ARG A 225 37.37 -22.88 23.99
C ARG A 225 38.62 -23.25 23.17
N SER A 226 39.51 -24.04 23.77
CA SER A 226 40.70 -24.56 23.08
C SER A 226 40.33 -25.52 21.93
N ALA A 227 39.37 -26.42 22.17
CA ALA A 227 38.88 -27.33 21.12
C ALA A 227 38.31 -26.56 19.93
N ARG A 228 37.47 -25.54 20.17
CA ARG A 228 36.89 -24.70 19.12
C ARG A 228 37.92 -23.87 18.37
N SER A 229 38.93 -23.36 19.04
CA SER A 229 40.03 -22.63 18.40
C SER A 229 40.83 -23.50 17.43
N ILE A 230 40.96 -24.80 17.72
CA ILE A 230 41.68 -25.76 16.88
C ILE A 230 40.81 -26.23 15.71
N SER A 231 39.53 -26.47 15.96
CA SER A 231 38.59 -27.11 15.02
C SER A 231 37.80 -26.14 14.16
N GLY A 232 37.90 -24.83 14.41
CA GLY A 232 37.06 -23.85 13.72
C GLY A 232 35.63 -23.76 14.27
N GLY A 233 35.37 -24.18 15.53
CA GLY A 233 34.05 -24.03 16.16
C GLY A 233 33.46 -25.29 16.75
N GLN A 234 34.06 -26.45 16.52
CA GLN A 234 33.55 -27.73 16.95
C GLN A 234 34.23 -28.22 18.24
N THR A 235 33.46 -28.94 19.06
CA THR A 235 33.96 -29.65 20.23
C THR A 235 33.31 -31.01 20.28
N HIS A 236 34.12 -32.07 20.31
CA HIS A 236 33.61 -33.41 20.54
C HIS A 236 33.95 -33.85 21.98
N CYS A 237 33.04 -34.57 22.59
CA CYS A 237 33.27 -35.16 23.90
C CYS A 237 33.00 -36.67 23.80
N LEU A 238 34.00 -37.49 24.25
CA LEU A 238 33.92 -38.94 24.23
C LEU A 238 33.85 -39.45 25.64
N ASP A 239 32.82 -40.15 26.04
CA ASP A 239 32.70 -40.77 27.35
C ASP A 239 33.44 -42.12 27.45
N GLU A 240 33.55 -42.68 28.65
CA GLU A 240 34.24 -43.95 28.91
C GLU A 240 33.47 -45.17 28.33
N GLN A 241 32.20 -45.00 27.97
CA GLN A 241 31.35 -46.05 27.35
C GLN A 241 31.41 -46.04 25.82
N GLY A 242 32.13 -45.08 25.24
CA GLY A 242 32.30 -44.91 23.79
C GLY A 242 31.20 -44.03 23.14
N GLY A 243 30.37 -43.39 23.97
CA GLY A 243 29.41 -42.39 23.49
C GLY A 243 30.13 -41.12 23.03
N LEU A 244 29.89 -40.68 21.78
CA LEU A 244 30.48 -39.50 21.16
C LEU A 244 29.45 -38.36 21.07
N TRP A 245 29.69 -37.30 21.82
CA TRP A 245 28.88 -36.12 21.87
C TRP A 245 29.52 -35.00 21.02
N ARG A 246 28.72 -34.36 20.11
CA ARG A 246 29.21 -33.31 19.21
C ARG A 246 28.56 -31.99 19.55
N PHE A 247 29.36 -30.98 19.84
CA PHE A 247 28.93 -29.64 20.15
C PHE A 247 29.57 -28.67 19.16
N ASN A 248 28.77 -27.90 18.46
CA ASN A 248 29.26 -26.93 17.51
C ASN A 248 28.79 -25.53 17.89
N ARG A 249 29.55 -24.51 17.48
CA ARG A 249 29.15 -23.13 17.51
C ARG A 249 27.96 -22.92 16.58
N ASP A 250 28.02 -23.53 15.40
CA ASP A 250 26.98 -23.44 14.38
C ASP A 250 25.93 -24.52 14.62
N LEU A 251 24.69 -24.28 14.18
CA LEU A 251 23.60 -25.25 14.26
C LEU A 251 24.00 -26.59 13.63
N THR A 252 23.99 -27.62 14.43
CA THR A 252 24.38 -28.97 14.00
C THR A 252 23.31 -29.96 14.40
N CYS A 253 22.91 -30.82 13.50
CA CYS A 253 21.96 -31.88 13.76
C CYS A 253 22.55 -32.89 14.75
N VAL A 254 21.84 -33.15 15.85
CA VAL A 254 22.29 -34.10 16.86
C VAL A 254 22.25 -35.55 16.34
N SER A 255 21.42 -35.85 15.34
CA SER A 255 21.23 -37.21 14.81
C SER A 255 22.22 -37.55 13.69
N CYS A 256 22.37 -36.71 12.67
CA CYS A 256 23.20 -37.03 11.49
C CYS A 256 24.50 -36.20 11.42
N GLY A 257 24.66 -35.17 12.27
CA GLY A 257 25.88 -34.38 12.33
C GLY A 257 26.02 -33.32 11.21
N VAL A 258 24.99 -33.11 10.39
CA VAL A 258 24.98 -32.08 9.33
C VAL A 258 24.96 -30.70 9.98
N ILE A 259 25.78 -29.79 9.49
CA ILE A 259 25.81 -28.39 9.90
C ILE A 259 24.73 -27.63 9.11
N CYS A 260 23.80 -27.00 9.84
CA CYS A 260 22.62 -26.38 9.29
C CYS A 260 22.70 -24.84 9.19
N GLY A 261 23.88 -24.24 9.38
CA GLY A 261 24.07 -22.78 9.36
C GLY A 261 24.41 -22.21 10.74
N ASP A 262 24.49 -20.89 10.85
CA ASP A 262 24.84 -20.21 12.11
C ASP A 262 23.60 -19.91 13.01
N GLY A 263 22.40 -20.09 12.47
CA GLY A 263 21.13 -19.91 13.20
C GLY A 263 20.76 -18.45 13.46
N GLU A 264 21.22 -17.57 12.62
CA GLU A 264 20.83 -16.16 12.68
C GLU A 264 19.40 -15.96 12.14
N TYR A 265 18.66 -15.00 12.70
CA TYR A 265 17.28 -14.72 12.27
C TYR A 265 17.22 -14.17 10.82
N GLU A 266 18.32 -13.65 10.31
CA GLU A 266 18.45 -13.15 8.94
C GLU A 266 18.33 -14.26 7.90
N ASP A 267 18.78 -15.49 8.24
CA ASP A 267 18.61 -16.67 7.40
C ASP A 267 17.12 -17.02 7.22
N VAL A 268 16.32 -16.76 8.25
CA VAL A 268 14.85 -16.96 8.21
C VAL A 268 14.19 -15.97 7.25
N LEU A 269 14.64 -14.71 7.24
CA LEU A 269 14.09 -13.66 6.39
C LEU A 269 14.45 -13.86 4.91
N ASN A 270 15.64 -14.37 4.62
CA ASN A 270 16.13 -14.56 3.25
C ASN A 270 15.47 -15.76 2.53
N GLU A 271 14.57 -16.49 3.21
CA GLU A 271 13.88 -17.67 2.65
C GLU A 271 14.84 -18.72 2.05
N ASP A 272 16.05 -18.79 2.56
CA ASP A 272 17.01 -19.82 2.20
C ASP A 272 16.47 -21.21 2.55
N SER A 273 17.06 -22.24 1.98
CA SER A 273 16.61 -23.65 2.16
C SER A 273 16.45 -24.09 3.62
N PHE A 274 17.08 -23.38 4.55
CA PHE A 274 17.01 -23.60 5.98
C PHE A 274 15.84 -22.91 6.70
N ALA A 275 15.22 -21.89 6.12
CA ALA A 275 14.09 -21.19 6.75
C ALA A 275 12.91 -22.13 7.06
N SER A 276 12.71 -23.18 6.26
CA SER A 276 11.71 -24.22 6.50
C SER A 276 12.06 -25.14 7.67
N SER A 277 13.30 -25.11 8.14
CA SER A 277 13.81 -25.98 9.21
C SER A 277 13.55 -25.39 10.60
N LEU A 278 13.23 -24.11 10.71
CA LEU A 278 12.83 -23.49 11.99
C LEU A 278 11.35 -23.71 12.24
N ARG A 279 11.00 -24.31 13.40
CA ARG A 279 9.62 -24.61 13.80
C ARG A 279 9.33 -24.09 15.20
N TYR A 280 8.11 -23.61 15.39
CA TYR A 280 7.54 -23.35 16.70
C TYR A 280 6.24 -24.15 16.84
N GLY A 281 6.24 -25.22 17.64
CA GLY A 281 5.20 -26.23 17.61
C GLY A 281 5.06 -26.82 16.20
N ASP A 282 3.86 -26.77 15.65
CA ASP A 282 3.56 -27.27 14.31
C ASP A 282 3.80 -26.20 13.20
N PHE A 283 4.21 -24.99 13.57
CA PHE A 283 4.38 -23.89 12.63
C PHE A 283 5.81 -23.77 12.11
N THR A 284 5.97 -23.78 10.80
CA THR A 284 7.19 -23.33 10.10
C THR A 284 7.10 -21.83 9.84
N TRP A 285 8.21 -21.19 9.45
CA TRP A 285 8.21 -19.79 9.05
C TRP A 285 7.20 -19.49 7.93
N ALA A 286 7.16 -20.32 6.91
CA ALA A 286 6.23 -20.17 5.79
C ALA A 286 4.76 -20.30 6.21
N SER A 287 4.43 -21.27 7.07
CA SER A 287 3.06 -21.45 7.57
C SER A 287 2.66 -20.30 8.50
N LEU A 288 3.57 -19.81 9.36
CA LEU A 288 3.31 -18.66 10.23
C LEU A 288 3.10 -17.38 9.44
N LYS A 289 3.88 -17.14 8.39
CA LYS A 289 3.65 -16.01 7.47
C LYS A 289 2.30 -16.07 6.76
N SER A 290 1.78 -17.27 6.49
CA SER A 290 0.48 -17.43 5.84
C SER A 290 -0.70 -17.29 6.79
N GLU A 291 -0.47 -17.23 8.09
CA GLU A 291 -1.49 -17.03 9.10
C GLU A 291 -2.13 -15.65 9.02
N THR A 292 -3.37 -15.56 9.51
CA THR A 292 -4.07 -14.30 9.70
C THR A 292 -3.52 -13.53 10.91
N VAL A 293 -3.83 -12.24 11.00
CA VAL A 293 -3.50 -11.42 12.20
C VAL A 293 -3.93 -12.13 13.49
N LYS A 294 -5.16 -12.66 13.52
CA LYS A 294 -5.67 -13.43 14.67
C LYS A 294 -4.92 -14.74 14.87
N GLY A 295 -4.58 -15.44 13.78
CA GLY A 295 -3.81 -16.69 13.81
C GLY A 295 -2.45 -16.47 14.46
N VAL A 296 -1.70 -15.44 14.02
CA VAL A 296 -0.41 -15.07 14.62
C VAL A 296 -0.55 -14.76 16.13
N LEU A 297 -1.56 -13.97 16.50
CA LEU A 297 -1.82 -13.68 17.91
C LEU A 297 -2.13 -14.94 18.73
N SER A 298 -2.81 -15.92 18.13
CA SER A 298 -3.09 -17.21 18.79
C SER A 298 -1.82 -18.05 18.97
N VAL A 299 -0.91 -18.05 17.99
CA VAL A 299 0.38 -18.74 18.07
C VAL A 299 1.28 -18.12 19.13
N LEU A 300 1.30 -16.79 19.22
CA LEU A 300 2.05 -16.09 20.27
C LEU A 300 1.52 -16.41 21.69
N GLY A 301 0.22 -16.67 21.84
CA GLY A 301 -0.41 -17.17 23.06
C GLY A 301 -0.01 -16.45 24.36
N GLU A 302 0.36 -17.22 25.38
CA GLU A 302 0.86 -16.70 26.67
C GLU A 302 2.24 -16.05 26.57
N GLU A 303 3.00 -16.34 25.53
CA GLU A 303 4.30 -15.72 25.24
C GLU A 303 4.19 -14.26 24.78
N ARG A 304 2.96 -13.71 24.62
CA ARG A 304 2.72 -12.30 24.26
C ARG A 304 3.47 -11.34 25.19
N GLY A 305 3.48 -11.60 26.50
CA GLY A 305 4.22 -10.80 27.47
C GLY A 305 5.74 -10.80 27.26
N ARG A 306 6.28 -11.82 26.58
CA ARG A 306 7.69 -11.95 26.20
C ARG A 306 7.95 -11.45 24.76
N GLY A 307 6.92 -11.30 23.93
CA GLY A 307 6.99 -10.75 22.57
C GLY A 307 7.32 -9.25 22.53
N GLY A 308 7.03 -8.51 23.60
CA GLY A 308 7.27 -7.07 23.69
C GLY A 308 6.19 -6.20 23.04
N GLU A 309 6.45 -4.88 22.95
CA GLU A 309 5.50 -3.88 22.49
C GLU A 309 5.05 -4.05 21.03
N TRP A 310 5.81 -4.78 20.19
CA TRP A 310 5.51 -4.92 18.77
C TRP A 310 4.24 -5.74 18.45
N THR A 311 3.71 -6.49 19.41
CA THR A 311 2.44 -7.23 19.23
C THR A 311 1.22 -6.34 19.36
N HIS A 312 1.37 -5.15 19.94
CA HIS A 312 0.28 -4.20 20.17
C HIS A 312 -0.41 -3.76 18.86
N ILE A 313 0.37 -3.57 17.78
CA ILE A 313 -0.21 -3.24 16.47
C ILE A 313 -1.18 -4.33 15.98
N LEU A 314 -0.89 -5.61 16.24
CA LEU A 314 -1.78 -6.73 15.87
C LEU A 314 -3.11 -6.67 16.64
N ASP A 315 -3.06 -6.30 17.93
CA ASP A 315 -4.28 -6.12 18.73
C ASP A 315 -5.13 -4.94 18.21
N ILE A 316 -4.49 -3.85 17.80
CA ILE A 316 -5.19 -2.71 17.18
C ILE A 316 -5.83 -3.13 15.85
N LEU A 317 -5.14 -3.93 15.02
CA LEU A 317 -5.70 -4.44 13.76
C LEU A 317 -6.96 -5.31 14.02
N VAL A 318 -6.94 -6.16 15.05
CA VAL A 318 -8.13 -6.94 15.46
C VAL A 318 -9.27 -6.01 15.90
N GLN A 319 -8.98 -4.98 16.71
CA GLN A 319 -9.98 -4.00 17.14
C GLN A 319 -10.60 -3.26 15.95
N LEU A 320 -9.85 -3.02 14.88
CA LEU A 320 -10.31 -2.37 13.66
C LEU A 320 -10.98 -3.35 12.67
N GLY A 321 -11.20 -4.62 13.05
CA GLY A 321 -11.89 -5.62 12.22
C GLY A 321 -11.04 -6.15 11.06
N LEU A 322 -9.73 -6.28 11.27
CA LEU A 322 -8.76 -6.83 10.30
C LEU A 322 -8.18 -8.18 10.77
N GLU A 323 -8.85 -8.87 11.67
CA GLU A 323 -8.42 -10.13 12.28
C GLU A 323 -8.18 -11.26 11.28
N ASN A 324 -8.91 -11.26 10.15
CA ASN A 324 -8.84 -12.29 9.11
C ASN A 324 -7.85 -11.98 7.99
N LEU A 325 -7.12 -10.88 8.08
CA LEU A 325 -6.15 -10.48 7.06
C LEU A 325 -4.86 -11.30 7.20
N PRO A 326 -4.40 -12.02 6.13
CA PRO A 326 -3.13 -12.73 6.17
C PRO A 326 -1.94 -11.76 6.29
N ILE A 327 -0.96 -12.06 7.15
CA ILE A 327 0.16 -11.14 7.38
C ILE A 327 1.13 -11.05 6.20
N HIS A 328 1.16 -12.05 5.31
CA HIS A 328 1.96 -12.03 4.08
C HIS A 328 1.28 -11.30 2.92
N GLN A 329 -0.01 -10.95 3.07
CA GLN A 329 -0.76 -10.33 1.98
C GLN A 329 -0.08 -9.04 1.54
N ARG A 330 0.08 -8.88 0.23
CA ARG A 330 0.69 -7.68 -0.34
C ARG A 330 -0.21 -6.47 -0.13
N VAL A 331 0.38 -5.38 0.32
CA VAL A 331 -0.33 -4.13 0.62
C VAL A 331 -1.03 -3.58 -0.62
N ASP A 332 -0.43 -3.70 -1.81
CA ASP A 332 -1.00 -3.24 -3.08
C ASP A 332 -2.22 -4.06 -3.57
N THR A 333 -2.53 -5.17 -2.90
CA THR A 333 -3.74 -5.98 -3.18
C THR A 333 -4.89 -5.72 -2.21
N LEU A 334 -4.67 -4.89 -1.19
CA LEU A 334 -5.68 -4.57 -0.19
C LEU A 334 -6.80 -3.70 -0.78
N SER A 335 -8.00 -3.88 -0.25
CA SER A 335 -9.10 -2.96 -0.54
C SER A 335 -8.81 -1.56 0.05
N HIS A 336 -9.46 -0.54 -0.49
CA HIS A 336 -9.34 0.82 0.03
C HIS A 336 -9.67 0.91 1.53
N SER A 337 -10.73 0.24 1.95
CA SER A 337 -11.18 0.20 3.33
C SER A 337 -10.18 -0.48 4.28
N GLU A 338 -9.56 -1.59 3.86
CA GLU A 338 -8.51 -2.26 4.64
C GLU A 338 -7.28 -1.37 4.77
N TRP A 339 -6.89 -0.73 3.67
CA TRP A 339 -5.74 0.17 3.64
C TRP A 339 -5.89 1.35 4.60
N LEU A 340 -7.05 2.03 4.61
CA LEU A 340 -7.31 3.14 5.53
C LEU A 340 -7.30 2.70 7.00
N ARG A 341 -7.82 1.51 7.30
CA ARG A 341 -7.81 0.96 8.67
C ARG A 341 -6.41 0.61 9.13
N ILE A 342 -5.55 0.10 8.25
CA ILE A 342 -4.14 -0.14 8.56
C ILE A 342 -3.41 1.17 8.85
N ARG A 343 -3.63 2.22 8.04
CA ARG A 343 -3.07 3.55 8.31
C ARG A 343 -3.54 4.10 9.67
N LEU A 344 -4.81 3.94 10.00
CA LEU A 344 -5.34 4.32 11.32
C LEU A 344 -4.66 3.52 12.45
N ALA A 345 -4.44 2.23 12.26
CA ALA A 345 -3.75 1.38 13.23
C ALA A 345 -2.33 1.90 13.50
N ILE A 346 -1.58 2.27 12.46
CA ILE A 346 -0.23 2.83 12.59
C ILE A 346 -0.26 4.17 13.34
N CYS A 347 -1.25 5.03 13.07
CA CYS A 347 -1.39 6.29 13.80
C CYS A 347 -1.62 6.07 15.30
N ILE A 348 -2.50 5.13 15.65
CA ILE A 348 -2.80 4.79 17.05
C ILE A 348 -1.56 4.21 17.74
N GLU A 349 -0.85 3.28 17.06
CA GLU A 349 0.36 2.64 17.57
C GLU A 349 1.47 3.64 17.82
N SER A 350 1.64 4.64 16.95
CA SER A 350 2.70 5.65 17.08
C SER A 350 2.64 6.44 18.39
N SER A 351 1.49 6.45 19.07
CA SER A 351 1.22 7.17 20.32
C SER A 351 1.65 8.65 20.28
N MET A 352 1.74 9.24 19.09
CA MET A 352 2.09 10.65 18.91
C MET A 352 0.94 11.55 19.32
N SER A 353 1.27 12.75 19.81
CA SER A 353 0.28 13.76 20.21
C SER A 353 0.55 15.11 19.59
N GLY A 354 -0.49 15.95 19.47
CA GLY A 354 -0.38 17.29 18.90
C GLY A 354 -0.27 17.28 17.36
N ILE A 355 -0.79 16.25 16.72
CA ILE A 355 -0.80 16.10 15.24
C ILE A 355 -2.21 16.31 14.72
N VAL A 356 -2.32 16.85 13.51
CA VAL A 356 -3.55 16.88 12.72
C VAL A 356 -3.52 15.73 11.72
N TYR A 357 -4.46 14.80 11.83
CA TYR A 357 -4.63 13.71 10.87
C TYR A 357 -5.79 14.01 9.93
N LEU A 358 -5.57 13.88 8.63
CA LEU A 358 -6.58 14.05 7.59
C LEU A 358 -6.97 12.68 7.04
N PHE A 359 -8.26 12.31 7.14
CA PHE A 359 -8.78 11.06 6.60
C PHE A 359 -9.90 11.30 5.59
N GLY A 360 -9.88 10.55 4.48
CA GLY A 360 -10.94 10.57 3.47
C GLY A 360 -11.75 9.28 3.45
N GLY A 361 -13.08 9.35 3.68
CA GLY A 361 -14.00 8.22 3.51
C GLY A 361 -13.76 7.01 4.40
N ILE A 362 -13.04 7.15 5.52
CA ILE A 362 -12.61 6.02 6.33
C ILE A 362 -13.75 5.24 6.97
N VAL A 363 -14.84 5.91 7.36
CA VAL A 363 -16.01 5.26 7.97
C VAL A 363 -17.02 4.84 6.91
N SER A 364 -17.24 5.67 5.88
CA SER A 364 -18.17 5.35 4.79
C SER A 364 -17.69 4.18 3.91
N SER A 365 -16.39 3.88 3.89
CA SER A 365 -15.84 2.72 3.17
C SER A 365 -16.04 1.37 3.90
N VAL A 366 -16.60 1.37 5.10
CA VAL A 366 -16.78 0.19 5.96
C VAL A 366 -18.24 -0.09 6.19
N GLU A 367 -18.63 -1.37 6.31
CA GLU A 367 -20.02 -1.77 6.58
C GLU A 367 -20.22 -2.34 8.00
N GLY A 368 -21.44 -2.21 8.49
CA GLY A 368 -21.90 -2.88 9.72
C GLY A 368 -21.12 -2.49 10.99
N ALA A 369 -20.81 -3.48 11.81
CA ALA A 369 -20.15 -3.30 13.11
C ALA A 369 -18.72 -2.71 13.01
N SER A 370 -18.06 -2.86 11.88
CA SER A 370 -16.72 -2.31 11.68
C SER A 370 -16.69 -0.78 11.65
N LYS A 371 -17.82 -0.10 11.36
CA LYS A 371 -17.93 1.36 11.46
C LYS A 371 -17.70 1.86 12.90
N GLU A 372 -18.31 1.18 13.86
CA GLU A 372 -18.15 1.51 15.28
C GLU A 372 -16.70 1.31 15.74
N SER A 373 -16.06 0.24 15.28
CA SER A 373 -14.64 -0.03 15.57
C SER A 373 -13.73 1.07 15.04
N VAL A 374 -13.96 1.54 13.80
CA VAL A 374 -13.20 2.66 13.21
C VAL A 374 -13.42 3.96 13.99
N LEU A 375 -14.67 4.27 14.36
CA LEU A 375 -14.97 5.46 15.17
C LEU A 375 -14.28 5.43 16.54
N LYS A 376 -14.29 4.27 17.22
CA LYS A 376 -13.53 4.09 18.47
C LYS A 376 -12.02 4.28 18.28
N GLY A 377 -11.47 3.79 17.16
CA GLY A 377 -10.07 4.05 16.82
C GLY A 377 -9.77 5.53 16.65
N ILE A 378 -10.64 6.27 15.98
CA ILE A 378 -10.53 7.73 15.81
C ILE A 378 -10.67 8.45 17.18
N GLU A 379 -11.59 8.04 18.01
CA GLU A 379 -11.75 8.58 19.38
C GLU A 379 -10.50 8.33 20.23
N THR A 380 -9.87 7.16 20.10
CA THR A 380 -8.59 6.85 20.76
C THR A 380 -7.51 7.83 20.29
N LEU A 381 -7.40 8.09 18.98
CA LEU A 381 -6.44 9.01 18.41
C LEU A 381 -6.65 10.45 18.90
N VAL A 382 -7.91 10.88 19.00
CA VAL A 382 -8.28 12.19 19.62
C VAL A 382 -7.94 12.20 21.12
N GLY A 383 -8.21 11.10 21.82
CA GLY A 383 -7.88 10.94 23.25
C GLY A 383 -6.38 11.02 23.54
N GLN A 384 -5.53 10.69 22.60
CA GLN A 384 -4.08 10.86 22.67
C GLN A 384 -3.63 12.33 22.49
N GLY A 385 -4.56 13.27 22.31
CA GLY A 385 -4.27 14.70 22.15
C GLY A 385 -4.04 15.14 20.71
N ASN A 386 -4.64 14.46 19.76
CA ASN A 386 -4.57 14.76 18.34
C ASN A 386 -5.85 15.41 17.82
N THR A 387 -5.77 16.07 16.68
CA THR A 387 -6.93 16.59 15.94
C THR A 387 -7.17 15.70 14.73
N VAL A 388 -8.40 15.22 14.56
CA VAL A 388 -8.75 14.40 13.41
C VAL A 388 -9.75 15.14 12.53
N MET A 389 -9.35 15.40 11.30
CA MET A 389 -10.18 16.03 10.29
C MET A 389 -10.61 14.98 9.27
N ILE A 390 -11.89 14.77 9.12
CA ILE A 390 -12.44 13.70 8.28
C ILE A 390 -13.27 14.29 7.15
N SER A 391 -12.97 13.87 5.93
CA SER A 391 -13.86 14.06 4.80
C SER A 391 -14.70 12.80 4.63
N ASP A 392 -15.88 12.77 5.26
CA ASP A 392 -16.76 11.59 5.26
C ASP A 392 -18.23 12.02 5.30
N ARG A 393 -19.13 11.16 4.83
CA ARG A 393 -20.58 11.44 4.74
C ARG A 393 -21.43 10.55 5.57
N SER A 394 -20.82 9.57 6.22
CA SER A 394 -21.58 8.68 7.07
C SER A 394 -22.27 9.48 8.18
N LEU A 395 -23.54 9.18 8.42
CA LEU A 395 -24.30 9.82 9.51
C LEU A 395 -23.64 9.58 10.86
N GLU A 396 -22.94 8.47 11.00
CA GLU A 396 -22.18 8.11 12.18
C GLU A 396 -21.04 9.12 12.43
N VAL A 397 -20.29 9.52 11.40
CA VAL A 397 -19.26 10.57 11.51
C VAL A 397 -19.88 11.90 11.83
N HIS A 398 -20.99 12.27 11.18
CA HIS A 398 -21.68 13.54 11.45
C HIS A 398 -22.16 13.62 12.89
N ARG A 399 -22.66 12.52 13.48
CA ARG A 399 -23.10 12.46 14.88
C ARG A 399 -21.93 12.47 15.87
N ALA A 400 -20.83 11.80 15.54
CA ALA A 400 -19.66 11.74 16.40
C ALA A 400 -18.82 13.03 16.35
N SER A 401 -18.89 13.78 15.25
CA SER A 401 -18.12 15.02 15.08
C SER A 401 -18.71 16.17 15.87
N ARG A 402 -17.88 16.83 16.68
CA ARG A 402 -18.30 18.05 17.40
C ARG A 402 -18.46 19.27 16.49
N HIS A 403 -17.70 19.28 15.38
CA HIS A 403 -17.64 20.41 14.45
C HIS A 403 -17.86 19.90 13.03
N LEU A 404 -18.91 20.42 12.40
CA LEU A 404 -19.32 20.09 11.04
C LEU A 404 -19.14 21.32 10.15
N TYR A 405 -18.41 21.14 9.03
CA TYR A 405 -18.13 22.17 8.05
C TYR A 405 -18.62 21.71 6.68
N ALA A 406 -19.69 22.34 6.20
CA ALA A 406 -20.24 22.05 4.87
C ALA A 406 -19.65 22.99 3.83
N PHE A 407 -19.16 22.43 2.74
CA PHE A 407 -18.61 23.16 1.61
C PHE A 407 -19.58 23.14 0.43
N SER A 408 -19.78 24.29 -0.18
CA SER A 408 -20.55 24.41 -1.41
C SER A 408 -19.98 25.54 -2.25
N ASN A 409 -19.65 25.26 -3.51
CA ASN A 409 -19.13 26.27 -4.46
C ASN A 409 -17.99 27.12 -3.88
N GLY A 410 -17.02 26.50 -3.20
CA GLY A 410 -15.85 27.17 -2.63
C GLY A 410 -16.12 27.99 -1.38
N LYS A 411 -17.30 27.91 -0.78
CA LYS A 411 -17.69 28.58 0.47
C LYS A 411 -17.92 27.58 1.59
N ILE A 412 -17.71 28.00 2.84
CA ILE A 412 -17.96 27.19 4.04
C ILE A 412 -19.20 27.69 4.77
N SER A 413 -20.01 26.75 5.27
CA SER A 413 -21.05 26.97 6.26
C SER A 413 -20.86 26.03 7.46
N LYS A 414 -21.15 26.52 8.68
CA LYS A 414 -21.20 25.68 9.88
C LYS A 414 -22.59 25.05 10.00
N GLY A 415 -22.66 23.74 10.22
CA GLY A 415 -23.91 23.02 10.47
C GLY A 415 -24.23 21.94 9.43
N VAL A 416 -25.28 21.18 9.71
CA VAL A 416 -25.78 20.11 8.82
C VAL A 416 -26.77 20.76 7.86
N SER A 417 -26.47 20.71 6.53
CA SER A 417 -27.55 20.83 5.56
C SER A 417 -28.33 19.51 5.58
N SER A 418 -29.64 19.57 5.82
CA SER A 418 -30.52 18.42 5.60
C SER A 418 -30.33 17.99 4.13
N GLU A 419 -29.75 16.81 3.90
CA GLU A 419 -29.85 16.17 2.59
C GLU A 419 -31.35 15.96 2.38
N ASN A 420 -31.92 16.70 1.47
CA ASN A 420 -33.22 16.36 0.91
C ASN A 420 -33.03 14.98 0.28
N GLU A 421 -33.66 13.96 0.83
CA GLU A 421 -33.93 12.71 0.14
C GLU A 421 -34.72 13.10 -1.12
N GLY A 422 -33.97 13.34 -2.22
CA GLY A 422 -34.55 13.79 -3.48
C GLY A 422 -35.51 12.76 -4.03
N GLU A 423 -36.42 13.27 -4.83
CA GLU A 423 -37.46 12.57 -5.60
C GLU A 423 -37.04 11.16 -6.04
N ARG A 424 -37.97 10.22 -5.92
CA ARG A 424 -37.80 8.86 -6.42
C ARG A 424 -37.58 8.91 -7.93
N ASP A 425 -36.39 8.53 -8.37
CA ASP A 425 -36.10 8.38 -9.80
C ASP A 425 -37.00 7.29 -10.39
N GLU A 426 -37.76 7.62 -11.42
CA GLU A 426 -38.52 6.62 -12.17
C GLU A 426 -37.57 5.74 -12.99
N PRO A 427 -37.81 4.42 -13.09
CA PRO A 427 -37.00 3.54 -13.93
C PRO A 427 -37.06 3.98 -15.40
N LEU A 428 -35.90 4.13 -16.02
CA LEU A 428 -35.80 4.47 -17.43
C LEU A 428 -35.93 3.19 -18.28
N PHE A 429 -37.06 3.01 -18.90
CA PHE A 429 -37.22 2.08 -20.01
C PHE A 429 -36.88 2.80 -21.33
N GLY A 430 -35.74 2.49 -21.93
CA GLY A 430 -35.51 2.71 -23.35
C GLY A 430 -36.41 1.76 -24.12
N GLY A 431 -37.08 2.25 -25.21
CA GLY A 431 -38.05 1.50 -26.00
C GLY A 431 -37.58 0.10 -26.43
N GLU A 432 -38.37 -0.63 -27.25
CA GLU A 432 -38.08 -2.00 -27.70
C GLU A 432 -36.61 -2.24 -28.05
N THR A 433 -35.87 -2.80 -27.12
CA THR A 433 -34.42 -3.02 -27.25
C THR A 433 -34.18 -4.51 -27.46
N LEU A 434 -33.40 -4.82 -28.48
CA LEU A 434 -32.97 -6.20 -28.73
C LEU A 434 -32.16 -6.68 -27.52
N PRO A 435 -32.49 -7.83 -26.89
CA PRO A 435 -31.75 -8.35 -25.78
C PRO A 435 -30.33 -8.78 -26.18
N TRP A 436 -29.38 -8.69 -25.25
CA TRP A 436 -28.13 -9.37 -25.38
C TRP A 436 -28.09 -10.54 -24.37
N GLU A 437 -27.42 -11.62 -24.75
CA GLU A 437 -27.44 -12.86 -23.96
C GLU A 437 -26.00 -13.24 -23.55
N ILE A 438 -25.83 -13.72 -22.32
CA ILE A 438 -24.63 -14.44 -21.89
C ILE A 438 -25.03 -15.91 -21.73
N VAL A 439 -24.33 -16.80 -22.43
CA VAL A 439 -24.57 -18.24 -22.37
C VAL A 439 -23.22 -18.95 -22.16
N GLY A 440 -23.17 -19.92 -21.27
CA GLY A 440 -21.98 -20.75 -21.07
C GLY A 440 -21.99 -21.46 -19.75
N ASP A 441 -21.00 -22.35 -19.57
CA ASP A 441 -20.75 -23.06 -18.34
C ASP A 441 -19.27 -22.96 -18.00
N GLY A 442 -18.95 -22.45 -16.82
CA GLY A 442 -17.59 -22.19 -16.41
C GLY A 442 -17.46 -21.99 -14.90
N PHE A 443 -16.44 -21.25 -14.47
CA PHE A 443 -16.18 -20.96 -13.05
C PHE A 443 -17.41 -20.40 -12.28
N TRP A 444 -18.32 -19.73 -12.99
CA TRP A 444 -19.58 -19.21 -12.42
C TRP A 444 -20.74 -20.21 -12.52
N GLY A 445 -20.51 -21.42 -13.03
CA GLY A 445 -21.56 -22.35 -13.40
C GLY A 445 -22.28 -21.92 -14.68
N ARG A 446 -23.41 -22.56 -14.95
CA ARG A 446 -24.23 -22.27 -16.14
C ARG A 446 -24.88 -20.91 -16.02
N VAL A 447 -24.54 -20.01 -16.95
CA VAL A 447 -25.13 -18.68 -17.08
C VAL A 447 -25.97 -18.68 -18.36
N ASP A 448 -27.25 -18.31 -18.20
CA ASP A 448 -28.19 -18.09 -19.33
C ASP A 448 -29.04 -16.88 -18.94
N ALA A 449 -28.58 -15.69 -19.35
CA ALA A 449 -29.21 -14.44 -18.98
C ALA A 449 -29.44 -13.55 -20.21
N LYS A 450 -30.68 -13.18 -20.44
CA LYS A 450 -31.08 -12.21 -21.47
C LYS A 450 -31.25 -10.86 -20.83
N MET A 451 -30.44 -9.89 -21.24
CA MET A 451 -30.42 -8.56 -20.67
C MET A 451 -30.86 -7.48 -21.64
N PRO A 452 -31.61 -6.45 -21.19
CA PRO A 452 -32.04 -5.37 -22.05
C PRO A 452 -30.87 -4.51 -22.52
N ARG A 453 -30.97 -3.95 -23.73
CA ARG A 453 -30.10 -2.87 -24.23
C ARG A 453 -30.74 -1.52 -23.96
N GLY A 454 -29.91 -0.45 -23.99
CA GLY A 454 -30.42 0.89 -23.72
C GLY A 454 -30.94 1.03 -22.29
N ALA A 455 -30.34 0.32 -21.36
CA ALA A 455 -30.82 0.16 -19.98
C ALA A 455 -29.71 0.31 -18.95
N ILE A 456 -30.13 0.62 -17.75
CA ILE A 456 -29.29 0.54 -16.55
C ILE A 456 -29.61 -0.78 -15.86
N ILE A 457 -28.61 -1.63 -15.66
CA ILE A 457 -28.73 -2.96 -15.04
C ILE A 457 -27.95 -2.97 -13.74
N SER A 458 -28.61 -3.14 -12.60
CA SER A 458 -27.97 -3.30 -11.32
C SER A 458 -27.59 -4.76 -11.07
N VAL A 459 -26.36 -5.01 -10.65
CA VAL A 459 -25.91 -6.32 -10.17
C VAL A 459 -25.92 -6.31 -8.65
N VAL A 460 -26.78 -7.11 -8.05
CA VAL A 460 -26.96 -7.18 -6.59
C VAL A 460 -26.62 -8.56 -6.05
N GLY A 461 -26.31 -8.64 -4.75
CA GLY A 461 -25.99 -9.90 -4.07
C GLY A 461 -25.23 -9.63 -2.79
N LYS A 462 -25.10 -10.64 -1.92
CA LYS A 462 -24.39 -10.54 -0.65
C LYS A 462 -22.93 -10.11 -0.85
N PRO A 463 -22.29 -9.44 0.13
CA PRO A 463 -20.84 -9.20 0.10
C PRO A 463 -20.09 -10.52 -0.15
N GLY A 464 -19.04 -10.47 -0.96
CA GLY A 464 -18.25 -11.66 -1.31
C GLY A 464 -18.88 -12.64 -2.32
N CYS A 465 -20.13 -12.44 -2.78
CA CYS A 465 -20.74 -13.33 -3.79
C CYS A 465 -20.07 -13.26 -5.19
N GLY A 466 -19.17 -12.28 -5.41
CA GLY A 466 -18.35 -12.15 -6.61
C GLY A 466 -18.92 -11.22 -7.69
N LYS A 467 -19.68 -10.20 -7.33
CA LYS A 467 -20.20 -9.17 -8.26
C LYS A 467 -19.10 -8.54 -9.12
N SER A 468 -18.03 -8.09 -8.49
CA SER A 468 -16.87 -7.49 -9.15
C SER A 468 -16.20 -8.44 -10.14
N ARG A 469 -16.04 -9.71 -9.75
CA ARG A 469 -15.48 -10.75 -10.62
C ARG A 469 -16.38 -11.03 -11.81
N LEU A 470 -17.72 -11.00 -11.64
CA LEU A 470 -18.66 -11.11 -12.74
C LEU A 470 -18.44 -10.01 -13.78
N LEU A 471 -18.30 -8.76 -13.34
CA LEU A 471 -18.06 -7.65 -14.25
C LEU A 471 -16.71 -7.74 -14.96
N GLN A 472 -15.63 -7.97 -14.19
CA GLN A 472 -14.26 -7.86 -14.65
C GLN A 472 -13.74 -9.12 -15.35
N GLU A 473 -14.11 -10.32 -14.86
CA GLU A 473 -13.59 -11.60 -15.36
C GLU A 473 -14.52 -12.28 -16.36
N VAL A 474 -15.83 -11.93 -16.36
CA VAL A 474 -16.82 -12.53 -17.27
C VAL A 474 -17.31 -11.51 -18.29
N ILE A 475 -18.02 -10.45 -17.87
CA ILE A 475 -18.71 -9.54 -18.78
C ILE A 475 -17.72 -8.72 -19.63
N ALA A 476 -16.69 -8.11 -19.01
CA ALA A 476 -15.75 -7.26 -19.75
C ALA A 476 -14.91 -8.03 -20.79
N PRO A 477 -14.33 -9.22 -20.50
CA PRO A 477 -13.65 -10.03 -21.51
C PRO A 477 -14.58 -10.51 -22.63
N LEU A 478 -15.80 -10.92 -22.29
CA LEU A 478 -16.80 -11.38 -23.26
C LEU A 478 -17.14 -10.29 -24.28
N LEU A 479 -17.48 -9.09 -23.82
CA LEU A 479 -17.79 -7.95 -24.69
C LEU A 479 -16.58 -7.51 -25.52
N SER A 480 -15.36 -7.77 -25.02
CA SER A 480 -14.11 -7.51 -25.75
C SER A 480 -13.71 -8.62 -26.73
N GLY A 481 -14.49 -9.71 -26.82
CA GLY A 481 -14.23 -10.86 -27.71
C GLY A 481 -13.13 -11.79 -27.22
N LYS A 482 -12.79 -11.78 -25.91
CA LYS A 482 -11.73 -12.58 -25.29
C LYS A 482 -12.24 -13.64 -24.29
N GLY A 483 -13.55 -13.75 -24.09
CA GLY A 483 -14.15 -14.58 -23.04
C GLY A 483 -14.40 -16.03 -23.47
N ARG A 484 -13.67 -17.01 -22.92
CA ARG A 484 -14.02 -18.43 -22.92
C ARG A 484 -14.06 -18.90 -21.46
N PRO A 485 -14.98 -19.75 -21.02
CA PRO A 485 -15.91 -20.59 -21.77
C PRO A 485 -17.31 -20.00 -22.04
N TYR A 486 -17.55 -18.71 -21.71
CA TYR A 486 -18.84 -18.07 -21.96
C TYR A 486 -18.90 -17.44 -23.36
N GLU A 487 -20.09 -17.35 -23.92
CA GLU A 487 -20.36 -16.68 -25.18
C GLU A 487 -21.36 -15.53 -24.98
N VAL A 488 -21.08 -14.40 -25.63
CA VAL A 488 -22.04 -13.30 -25.75
C VAL A 488 -22.74 -13.39 -27.10
N ARG A 489 -24.04 -13.48 -27.09
CA ARG A 489 -24.85 -13.31 -28.26
C ARG A 489 -25.31 -11.86 -28.35
N TRP A 490 -24.74 -11.17 -29.31
CA TRP A 490 -24.92 -9.74 -29.49
C TRP A 490 -25.35 -9.46 -30.93
N ILE A 491 -26.43 -8.70 -31.09
CA ILE A 491 -26.91 -8.23 -32.42
C ILE A 491 -26.51 -6.75 -32.52
N GLY A 492 -25.45 -6.45 -33.28
CA GLY A 492 -24.93 -5.10 -33.48
C GLY A 492 -23.45 -5.08 -33.86
N GLY A 493 -22.89 -3.91 -34.06
CA GLY A 493 -21.45 -3.76 -34.30
C GLY A 493 -20.62 -4.02 -33.05
N LYS A 494 -19.28 -4.10 -33.18
CA LYS A 494 -18.37 -4.38 -32.08
C LYS A 494 -18.60 -3.45 -30.87
N PRO A 495 -18.84 -3.99 -29.64
CA PRO A 495 -19.07 -3.19 -28.45
C PRO A 495 -17.87 -2.34 -28.08
N ARG A 496 -18.10 -1.17 -27.49
CA ARG A 496 -17.11 -0.32 -26.86
C ARG A 496 -17.31 -0.41 -25.34
N VAL A 497 -16.37 -1.03 -24.67
CA VAL A 497 -16.49 -1.30 -23.23
C VAL A 497 -15.71 -0.26 -22.44
N HIS A 498 -16.38 0.39 -21.52
CA HIS A 498 -15.82 1.37 -20.59
C HIS A 498 -15.92 0.79 -19.18
N THR A 499 -14.77 0.43 -18.59
CA THR A 499 -14.71 -0.13 -17.23
C THR A 499 -14.23 0.92 -16.24
N THR A 500 -14.69 0.87 -15.00
CA THR A 500 -14.08 1.59 -13.89
C THR A 500 -12.66 1.04 -13.66
N LYS A 501 -11.66 1.82 -13.94
CA LYS A 501 -10.28 1.49 -13.57
C LYS A 501 -9.96 2.18 -12.26
N ARG A 502 -9.41 1.44 -11.30
CA ARG A 502 -8.93 2.00 -10.02
C ARG A 502 -7.73 2.93 -10.19
N SER A 503 -6.90 2.74 -11.23
CA SER A 503 -5.87 3.70 -11.62
C SER A 503 -6.39 4.56 -12.76
N LEU A 504 -6.52 5.85 -12.53
CA LEU A 504 -6.72 6.83 -13.58
C LEU A 504 -5.52 6.82 -14.52
N ASN A 505 -5.78 7.16 -15.78
CA ASN A 505 -4.71 7.39 -16.73
C ASN A 505 -3.76 8.44 -16.14
N GLU A 506 -2.50 8.10 -16.00
CA GLU A 506 -1.44 9.05 -15.68
C GLU A 506 -1.41 10.09 -16.81
N GLY A 507 -1.32 11.37 -16.45
CA GLY A 507 -1.18 12.44 -17.43
C GLY A 507 -2.09 13.63 -17.17
N LEU A 508 -1.97 14.63 -18.03
CA LEU A 508 -2.67 15.88 -17.89
C LEU A 508 -4.01 15.89 -18.64
N LEU A 509 -4.98 16.64 -18.13
CA LEU A 509 -6.29 16.80 -18.75
C LEU A 509 -6.20 17.24 -20.22
N VAL A 510 -5.30 18.18 -20.56
CA VAL A 510 -5.09 18.68 -21.94
C VAL A 510 -4.79 17.57 -22.93
N GLU A 511 -4.09 16.53 -22.50
CA GLU A 511 -3.73 15.37 -23.33
C GLU A 511 -4.88 14.37 -23.44
N ALA A 512 -5.51 14.06 -22.32
CA ALA A 512 -6.64 13.13 -22.25
C ALA A 512 -7.82 13.60 -23.12
N VAL A 513 -8.09 14.90 -23.13
CA VAL A 513 -9.14 15.51 -23.98
C VAL A 513 -8.69 15.66 -25.43
N GLY A 514 -7.39 15.54 -25.72
CA GLY A 514 -6.80 15.64 -27.04
C GLY A 514 -6.71 17.07 -27.58
N VAL A 515 -6.65 18.07 -26.71
CA VAL A 515 -6.54 19.49 -27.06
C VAL A 515 -5.07 19.93 -27.21
N SER A 516 -4.12 19.16 -26.66
CA SER A 516 -2.68 19.42 -26.68
C SER A 516 -2.15 19.69 -28.11
N GLY A 517 -2.43 18.78 -29.08
CA GLY A 517 -1.96 18.94 -30.46
C GLY A 517 -2.51 20.18 -31.17
N PRO A 518 -3.83 20.41 -31.21
CA PRO A 518 -4.40 21.63 -31.79
C PRO A 518 -3.87 22.92 -31.14
N LEU A 519 -3.70 22.94 -29.82
CA LEU A 519 -3.14 24.09 -29.09
C LEU A 519 -1.69 24.35 -29.49
N ALA A 520 -0.86 23.32 -29.54
CA ALA A 520 0.53 23.39 -29.97
C ALA A 520 0.68 23.91 -31.40
N GLN A 521 -0.20 23.49 -32.33
CA GLN A 521 -0.22 24.01 -33.70
C GLN A 521 -0.49 25.51 -33.76
N ILE A 522 -1.41 26.02 -32.92
CA ILE A 522 -1.70 27.45 -32.87
C ILE A 522 -0.44 28.23 -32.48
N TYR A 523 0.28 27.81 -31.41
CA TYR A 523 1.50 28.51 -30.98
C TYR A 523 2.63 28.44 -31.99
N ALA A 524 2.83 27.28 -32.65
CA ALA A 524 3.83 27.13 -33.70
C ALA A 524 3.58 28.06 -34.90
N LEU A 525 2.31 28.39 -35.21
CA LEU A 525 1.92 29.26 -36.31
C LEU A 525 1.84 30.76 -35.93
N THR A 526 2.11 31.11 -34.66
CA THR A 526 2.23 32.53 -34.29
C THR A 526 3.47 33.15 -34.89
N PRO A 527 3.51 34.48 -35.13
CA PRO A 527 4.71 35.15 -35.61
C PRO A 527 5.96 34.79 -34.80
N GLY A 528 5.90 34.86 -33.47
CA GLY A 528 7.00 34.52 -32.60
C GLY A 528 7.39 33.01 -32.66
N GLY A 529 6.46 32.12 -32.91
CA GLY A 529 6.73 30.68 -33.11
C GLY A 529 7.46 30.41 -34.44
N VAL A 530 7.02 31.08 -35.51
CA VAL A 530 7.65 30.99 -36.82
C VAL A 530 9.05 31.60 -36.80
N ASP A 531 9.22 32.78 -36.18
CA ASP A 531 10.52 33.47 -36.06
C ASP A 531 11.56 32.60 -35.31
N LYS A 532 11.14 31.88 -34.28
CA LYS A 532 12.01 30.95 -33.53
C LYS A 532 12.20 29.62 -34.23
N GLY A 533 11.41 29.27 -35.24
CA GLY A 533 11.47 28.01 -35.97
C GLY A 533 11.05 26.83 -35.11
N PHE A 534 10.23 27.01 -34.05
CA PHE A 534 9.81 25.94 -33.15
C PHE A 534 8.68 25.12 -33.78
N PRO A 535 8.87 23.81 -33.98
CA PRO A 535 7.81 22.93 -34.43
C PRO A 535 6.71 22.78 -33.35
N ALA A 536 5.53 22.36 -33.73
CA ALA A 536 4.39 22.20 -32.82
C ALA A 536 4.72 21.32 -31.59
N ASP A 537 5.60 20.32 -31.74
CA ASP A 537 5.98 19.43 -30.63
C ASP A 537 6.72 20.15 -29.49
N PHE A 538 7.32 21.33 -29.76
CA PHE A 538 7.94 22.15 -28.70
C PHE A 538 6.91 22.73 -27.71
N TYR A 539 5.66 22.85 -28.11
CA TYR A 539 4.56 23.34 -27.28
C TYR A 539 3.76 22.21 -26.61
N ARG A 540 4.33 20.99 -26.55
CA ARG A 540 3.69 19.82 -25.95
C ARG A 540 4.49 19.29 -24.76
N LEU A 541 3.80 18.91 -23.69
CA LEU A 541 4.42 18.38 -22.49
C LEU A 541 4.77 16.88 -22.60
N ASP A 542 4.04 16.13 -23.45
CA ASP A 542 4.30 14.72 -23.74
C ASP A 542 5.47 14.48 -24.70
N LYS A 543 6.03 15.57 -25.31
CA LYS A 543 7.15 15.51 -26.25
C LYS A 543 8.42 16.12 -25.69
N VAL A 544 9.56 15.59 -26.15
CA VAL A 544 10.87 16.16 -25.84
C VAL A 544 11.12 17.35 -26.77
N GLY A 545 11.61 18.45 -26.23
CA GLY A 545 11.92 19.67 -27.00
C GLY A 545 11.73 20.92 -26.16
N GLY A 546 10.49 21.40 -26.07
CA GLY A 546 10.19 22.64 -25.35
C GLY A 546 9.85 22.48 -23.87
N ARG A 547 9.54 21.27 -23.41
CA ARG A 547 9.29 21.02 -21.98
C ARG A 547 10.54 21.23 -21.13
N CYS A 548 10.36 21.64 -19.89
CA CYS A 548 11.46 21.78 -18.94
C CYS A 548 12.24 20.46 -18.76
N PRO A 549 13.56 20.44 -18.98
CA PRO A 549 14.34 19.20 -18.86
C PRO A 549 14.49 18.73 -17.40
N SER A 550 14.46 19.65 -16.42
CA SER A 550 14.65 19.32 -15.00
C SER A 550 13.47 18.59 -14.39
N CYS A 551 12.24 18.97 -14.74
CA CYS A 551 11.01 18.32 -14.25
C CYS A 551 10.31 17.51 -15.34
N ALA A 552 10.90 17.34 -16.51
CA ALA A 552 10.28 16.67 -17.65
C ALA A 552 8.87 17.17 -18.02
N GLY A 553 8.53 18.41 -17.65
CA GLY A 553 7.24 19.05 -17.93
C GLY A 553 6.18 18.86 -16.84
N THR A 554 6.49 18.21 -15.70
CA THR A 554 5.55 18.09 -14.56
C THR A 554 5.32 19.43 -13.85
N GLY A 555 6.29 20.35 -13.89
CA GLY A 555 6.28 21.61 -13.15
C GLY A 555 6.73 21.46 -11.71
N THR A 556 6.79 20.25 -11.20
CA THR A 556 7.18 19.89 -9.83
C THR A 556 8.31 18.87 -9.85
N ILE A 557 9.04 18.76 -8.75
CA ILE A 557 10.04 17.72 -8.50
C ILE A 557 9.64 17.03 -7.20
N GLY A 558 9.43 15.72 -7.27
CA GLY A 558 9.14 14.89 -6.10
C GLY A 558 10.39 14.73 -5.24
N LEU A 559 10.26 14.97 -3.96
CA LEU A 559 11.26 14.68 -2.94
C LEU A 559 10.78 13.44 -2.20
N SER A 560 11.38 12.30 -2.52
CA SER A 560 11.15 11.10 -1.75
C SER A 560 11.87 11.25 -0.40
N MET A 561 11.09 11.27 0.67
CA MET A 561 11.60 11.22 2.03
C MET A 561 11.24 9.86 2.61
N GLU A 562 12.21 9.12 3.14
CA GLU A 562 12.01 7.76 3.66
C GLU A 562 10.91 7.64 4.74
N PHE A 563 10.49 8.77 5.33
CA PHE A 563 9.54 8.80 6.46
C PHE A 563 8.29 9.67 6.25
N VAL A 564 8.15 10.35 5.10
CA VAL A 564 7.00 11.20 4.77
C VAL A 564 6.63 10.95 3.31
N GLU A 565 5.33 10.94 2.99
CA GLU A 565 4.86 10.84 1.60
C GLU A 565 5.57 11.87 0.72
N ASP A 566 5.86 11.50 -0.52
CA ASP A 566 6.58 12.33 -1.49
C ASP A 566 6.04 13.76 -1.52
N ILE A 567 6.86 14.72 -1.11
CA ILE A 567 6.50 16.13 -1.15
C ILE A 567 6.85 16.66 -2.55
N GLU A 568 5.86 17.10 -3.28
CA GLU A 568 6.07 17.79 -4.53
C GLU A 568 6.50 19.24 -4.27
N SER A 569 7.69 19.60 -4.73
CA SER A 569 8.16 20.97 -4.73
C SER A 569 8.15 21.56 -6.12
N GLU A 570 7.97 22.89 -6.21
CA GLU A 570 8.02 23.60 -7.49
C GLU A 570 9.39 23.44 -8.17
N CYS A 571 9.42 23.14 -9.45
CA CYS A 571 10.67 22.98 -10.18
C CYS A 571 11.49 24.27 -10.21
N PRO A 572 12.75 24.30 -9.73
CA PRO A 572 13.56 25.50 -9.66
C PRO A 572 13.90 26.08 -11.03
N ALA A 573 13.97 25.22 -12.04
CA ALA A 573 14.36 25.62 -13.39
C ALA A 573 13.24 26.32 -14.13
N CYS A 574 11.99 25.83 -14.03
CA CYS A 574 10.85 26.43 -14.74
C CYS A 574 9.86 27.14 -13.81
N ARG A 575 10.04 27.11 -12.49
CA ARG A 575 9.15 27.75 -11.51
C ARG A 575 7.68 27.41 -11.73
N GLY A 576 7.40 26.13 -11.95
CA GLY A 576 6.05 25.62 -12.19
C GLY A 576 5.51 25.82 -13.62
N GLU A 577 6.18 26.57 -14.49
CA GLU A 577 5.69 26.88 -15.84
C GLU A 577 5.83 25.73 -16.85
N ARG A 578 6.51 24.63 -16.47
CA ARG A 578 6.59 23.35 -17.21
C ARG A 578 7.40 23.39 -18.51
N PHE A 579 7.67 24.56 -19.07
CA PHE A 579 8.39 24.76 -20.33
C PHE A 579 9.73 25.45 -20.12
N ARG A 580 10.57 25.40 -21.17
CA ARG A 580 11.81 26.21 -21.22
C ARG A 580 11.48 27.68 -21.40
N PRO A 581 12.31 28.60 -20.89
CA PRO A 581 12.09 30.05 -21.02
C PRO A 581 11.89 30.50 -22.47
N GLU A 582 12.62 29.91 -23.44
CA GLU A 582 12.55 30.31 -24.84
C GLU A 582 11.19 30.00 -25.49
N VAL A 583 10.47 28.99 -24.98
CA VAL A 583 9.11 28.63 -25.41
C VAL A 583 8.09 29.61 -24.84
N LEU A 584 8.36 30.11 -23.64
CA LEU A 584 7.48 31.07 -22.94
C LEU A 584 7.54 32.49 -23.52
N ASP A 585 8.56 32.81 -24.31
CA ASP A 585 8.60 34.08 -25.05
C ASP A 585 7.53 34.15 -26.15
N VAL A 586 7.02 32.97 -26.59
CA VAL A 586 5.99 32.91 -27.63
C VAL A 586 4.61 33.05 -27.02
N THR A 587 3.85 34.03 -27.52
CA THR A 587 2.51 34.33 -27.03
C THR A 587 1.46 34.22 -28.15
N HIS A 588 0.27 33.78 -27.79
CA HIS A 588 -0.93 33.86 -28.60
C HIS A 588 -1.94 34.79 -27.90
N ARG A 589 -2.33 35.88 -28.57
CA ARG A 589 -3.22 36.92 -27.98
C ARG A 589 -2.77 37.36 -26.56
N GLY A 590 -1.44 37.53 -26.38
CA GLY A 590 -0.84 38.00 -25.13
C GLY A 590 -0.70 36.98 -24.03
N LYS A 591 -0.97 35.70 -24.29
CA LYS A 591 -0.81 34.58 -23.30
C LYS A 591 0.21 33.56 -23.78
N THR A 592 1.10 33.14 -22.87
CA THR A 592 2.01 32.02 -23.10
C THR A 592 1.23 30.70 -23.07
N ILE A 593 1.84 29.62 -23.61
CA ILE A 593 1.25 28.28 -23.54
C ILE A 593 1.04 27.80 -22.09
N ALA A 594 1.98 28.11 -21.19
CA ALA A 594 1.87 27.79 -19.77
C ALA A 594 0.68 28.48 -19.11
N GLN A 595 0.48 29.77 -19.41
CA GLN A 595 -0.66 30.53 -18.91
C GLN A 595 -2.01 29.95 -19.39
N VAL A 596 -2.09 29.52 -20.65
CA VAL A 596 -3.32 28.87 -21.17
C VAL A 596 -3.55 27.52 -20.52
N LEU A 597 -2.53 26.72 -20.31
CA LEU A 597 -2.65 25.45 -19.61
C LEU A 597 -3.10 25.63 -18.14
N ALA A 598 -2.69 26.69 -17.49
CA ALA A 598 -3.11 27.01 -16.12
C ALA A 598 -4.58 27.53 -16.02
N MET A 599 -5.20 27.91 -17.14
CA MET A 599 -6.60 28.37 -17.15
C MET A 599 -7.56 27.19 -16.95
N SER A 600 -8.74 27.49 -16.38
CA SER A 600 -9.85 26.52 -16.32
C SER A 600 -10.38 26.19 -17.72
N VAL A 601 -10.99 25.02 -17.87
CA VAL A 601 -11.66 24.58 -19.10
C VAL A 601 -12.59 25.66 -19.64
N LYS A 602 -13.39 26.29 -18.75
CA LYS A 602 -14.26 27.42 -19.10
C LYS A 602 -13.46 28.61 -19.60
N GLY A 603 -12.39 28.98 -18.91
CA GLY A 603 -11.53 30.09 -19.30
C GLY A 603 -10.86 29.87 -20.65
N VAL A 604 -10.38 28.66 -20.93
CA VAL A 604 -9.82 28.31 -22.24
C VAL A 604 -10.88 28.27 -23.34
N TYR A 605 -12.09 27.77 -23.04
CA TYR A 605 -13.20 27.79 -23.99
C TYR A 605 -13.51 29.24 -24.43
N ASP A 606 -13.63 30.17 -23.49
CA ASP A 606 -13.91 31.59 -23.79
C ASP A 606 -12.75 32.24 -24.59
N PHE A 607 -11.51 31.91 -24.22
CA PHE A 607 -10.32 32.42 -24.92
C PHE A 607 -10.15 31.86 -26.33
N MET A 608 -10.46 30.57 -26.54
CA MET A 608 -10.29 29.81 -27.79
C MET A 608 -11.61 29.60 -28.56
N LYS A 609 -12.67 30.35 -28.27
CA LYS A 609 -14.02 30.15 -28.82
C LYS A 609 -14.07 30.13 -30.36
N ARG A 610 -13.12 30.84 -31.03
CA ARG A 610 -13.03 30.85 -32.50
C ARG A 610 -12.39 29.58 -33.08
N GLU A 611 -11.67 28.81 -32.27
CA GLU A 611 -10.94 27.61 -32.66
C GLU A 611 -11.82 26.37 -32.51
N LYS A 612 -12.63 26.05 -33.54
CA LYS A 612 -13.65 24.99 -33.48
C LYS A 612 -13.13 23.63 -32.99
N LYS A 613 -11.85 23.28 -33.32
CA LYS A 613 -11.26 22.01 -32.90
C LYS A 613 -11.02 21.94 -31.38
N ILE A 614 -10.79 23.08 -30.73
CA ILE A 614 -10.59 23.18 -29.27
C ILE A 614 -11.93 23.41 -28.59
N ALA A 615 -12.67 24.44 -29.04
CA ALA A 615 -13.95 24.81 -28.45
C ALA A 615 -14.94 23.64 -28.37
N GLY A 616 -15.10 22.88 -29.46
CA GLY A 616 -16.04 21.75 -29.49
C GLY A 616 -15.68 20.60 -28.57
N ARG A 617 -14.40 20.45 -28.16
CA ARG A 617 -13.99 19.46 -27.16
C ARG A 617 -14.15 19.96 -25.74
N LEU A 618 -14.00 21.26 -25.51
CA LEU A 618 -14.17 21.85 -24.19
C LEU A 618 -15.64 22.07 -23.84
N GLU A 619 -16.50 22.30 -24.83
CA GLU A 619 -17.94 22.48 -24.66
C GLU A 619 -18.60 21.26 -23.99
N TRP A 620 -18.32 20.06 -24.46
CA TRP A 620 -18.92 18.85 -23.85
C TRP A 620 -18.37 18.56 -22.45
N LEU A 621 -17.16 19.03 -22.09
CA LEU A 621 -16.69 18.98 -20.71
C LEU A 621 -17.45 19.96 -19.81
N MET A 622 -17.70 21.18 -20.32
CA MET A 622 -18.47 22.17 -19.57
C MET A 622 -19.93 21.72 -19.33
N ASP A 623 -20.57 21.13 -20.32
CA ASP A 623 -21.93 20.60 -20.24
C ASP A 623 -22.09 19.50 -19.19
N ARG A 624 -20.96 18.90 -18.75
CA ARG A 624 -20.91 17.85 -17.75
C ARG A 624 -20.31 18.28 -16.41
N GLY A 625 -20.14 19.61 -16.24
CA GLY A 625 -19.72 20.18 -14.97
C GLY A 625 -18.21 20.21 -14.73
N PHE A 626 -17.36 19.91 -15.75
CA PHE A 626 -15.89 19.95 -15.63
C PHE A 626 -15.26 21.31 -16.00
N GLY A 627 -16.07 22.36 -16.08
CA GLY A 627 -15.63 23.70 -16.48
C GLY A 627 -14.62 24.34 -15.51
N HIS A 628 -14.56 23.89 -14.27
CA HIS A 628 -13.66 24.39 -13.22
C HIS A 628 -12.25 23.80 -13.30
N LEU A 629 -12.06 22.60 -13.88
CA LEU A 629 -10.78 21.93 -14.01
C LEU A 629 -9.80 22.77 -14.85
N ARG A 630 -8.52 22.75 -14.49
CA ARG A 630 -7.46 23.38 -15.29
C ARG A 630 -7.02 22.41 -16.39
N LEU A 631 -6.61 22.92 -17.56
CA LEU A 631 -6.07 22.07 -18.62
C LEU A 631 -4.77 21.36 -18.20
N SER A 632 -4.01 21.95 -17.29
CA SER A 632 -2.80 21.36 -16.69
C SER A 632 -3.10 20.48 -15.48
N GLU A 633 -4.37 20.20 -15.17
CA GLU A 633 -4.72 19.31 -14.04
C GLU A 633 -4.16 17.90 -14.27
N ASP A 634 -3.48 17.37 -13.25
CA ASP A 634 -3.05 15.99 -13.25
C ASP A 634 -4.25 15.08 -12.88
N LEU A 635 -4.57 14.17 -13.77
CA LEU A 635 -5.71 13.27 -13.59
C LEU A 635 -5.56 12.35 -12.38
N ALA A 636 -4.33 12.09 -11.94
CA ALA A 636 -4.06 11.32 -10.75
C ALA A 636 -4.43 12.05 -9.45
N GLN A 637 -4.52 13.39 -9.50
CA GLN A 637 -4.85 14.22 -8.34
C GLN A 637 -6.35 14.56 -8.22
N LEU A 638 -7.19 14.07 -9.13
CA LEU A 638 -8.64 14.28 -9.07
C LEU A 638 -9.27 13.41 -7.98
N GLU A 639 -10.32 13.94 -7.36
CA GLU A 639 -11.16 13.13 -6.46
C GLU A 639 -11.73 11.93 -7.20
N TRP A 640 -11.79 10.78 -6.52
CA TRP A 640 -12.24 9.53 -7.11
C TRP A 640 -13.55 9.63 -7.90
N PRO A 641 -14.63 10.26 -7.37
CA PRO A 641 -15.88 10.39 -8.12
C PRO A 641 -15.71 11.22 -9.39
N GLU A 642 -15.02 12.34 -9.29
CA GLU A 642 -14.78 13.23 -10.42
C GLU A 642 -13.92 12.57 -11.50
N ALA A 643 -12.89 11.88 -11.07
CA ALA A 643 -11.97 11.15 -11.91
C ALA A 643 -12.65 10.04 -12.72
N VAL A 644 -13.46 9.19 -12.07
CA VAL A 644 -14.22 8.11 -12.73
C VAL A 644 -15.22 8.69 -13.73
N ARG A 645 -15.97 9.72 -13.35
CA ARG A 645 -16.92 10.39 -14.24
C ARG A 645 -16.23 11.01 -15.44
N LEU A 646 -15.09 11.68 -15.23
CA LEU A 646 -14.29 12.26 -16.31
C LEU A 646 -13.76 11.19 -17.27
N GLN A 647 -13.28 10.05 -16.73
CA GLN A 647 -12.80 8.92 -17.55
C GLN A 647 -13.89 8.43 -18.51
N TRP A 648 -15.11 8.26 -18.03
CA TRP A 648 -16.22 7.83 -18.89
C TRP A 648 -16.59 8.89 -19.92
N VAL A 649 -16.66 10.15 -19.52
CA VAL A 649 -16.96 11.27 -20.41
C VAL A 649 -15.92 11.39 -21.54
N ILE A 650 -14.63 11.21 -21.21
CA ILE A 650 -13.54 11.16 -22.21
C ILE A 650 -13.68 9.92 -23.11
N GLY A 651 -13.92 8.74 -22.52
CA GLY A 651 -14.07 7.48 -23.25
C GLY A 651 -15.23 7.51 -24.25
N LEU A 652 -16.36 8.09 -23.86
CA LEU A 652 -17.53 8.30 -24.70
C LEU A 652 -17.35 9.42 -25.74
N LYS A 653 -16.25 10.20 -25.65
CA LYS A 653 -15.98 11.38 -26.49
C LYS A 653 -17.16 12.35 -26.54
N GLY A 654 -17.87 12.46 -25.42
CA GLY A 654 -19.04 13.30 -25.25
C GLY A 654 -20.31 12.89 -26.04
N ARG A 655 -20.27 11.79 -26.79
CA ARG A 655 -21.37 11.30 -27.63
C ARG A 655 -21.56 9.80 -27.43
N PRO A 656 -22.37 9.37 -26.46
CA PRO A 656 -22.70 7.96 -26.28
C PRO A 656 -23.48 7.41 -27.48
N SER A 657 -23.40 6.12 -27.71
CA SER A 657 -24.06 5.39 -28.78
C SER A 657 -24.56 4.04 -28.28
N GLU A 658 -25.36 3.39 -29.09
CA GLU A 658 -25.88 2.03 -28.86
C GLU A 658 -24.79 0.96 -28.65
N ARG A 659 -23.53 1.22 -29.04
CA ARG A 659 -22.40 0.29 -28.89
C ARG A 659 -21.66 0.45 -27.58
N ASP A 660 -21.99 1.47 -26.78
CA ASP A 660 -21.27 1.75 -25.55
C ASP A 660 -21.83 0.92 -24.40
N PHE A 661 -20.91 0.24 -23.70
CA PHE A 661 -21.16 -0.47 -22.46
C PHE A 661 -20.34 0.16 -21.35
N ILE A 662 -21.00 0.64 -20.32
CA ILE A 662 -20.34 1.05 -19.07
C ILE A 662 -20.46 -0.11 -18.08
N LEU A 663 -19.31 -0.56 -17.55
CA LEU A 663 -19.23 -1.54 -16.48
C LEU A 663 -18.70 -0.84 -15.24
N ALA A 664 -19.57 -0.57 -14.30
CA ALA A 664 -19.24 0.17 -13.07
C ALA A 664 -19.27 -0.77 -11.85
N ASP A 665 -18.19 -0.79 -11.08
CA ASP A 665 -18.01 -1.69 -9.94
C ASP A 665 -17.70 -0.91 -8.68
N SER A 666 -18.52 -1.05 -7.63
CA SER A 666 -18.34 -0.53 -6.26
C SER A 666 -17.81 0.91 -6.23
N PHE A 667 -18.43 1.79 -7.02
CA PHE A 667 -17.90 3.14 -7.22
C PHE A 667 -18.59 4.22 -6.37
N THR A 668 -19.79 3.93 -5.83
CA THR A 668 -20.54 4.91 -5.02
C THR A 668 -20.17 4.91 -3.54
N GLU A 669 -19.34 3.96 -3.12
CA GLU A 669 -18.81 3.96 -1.75
C GLU A 669 -18.13 5.31 -1.49
N SER A 670 -18.59 6.03 -0.46
CA SER A 670 -18.06 7.35 -0.10
C SER A 670 -18.46 8.52 -1.01
N MET A 671 -19.47 8.38 -1.90
CA MET A 671 -19.90 9.50 -2.75
C MET A 671 -21.00 10.37 -2.11
N HIS A 672 -21.00 11.65 -2.38
CA HIS A 672 -22.10 12.56 -2.02
C HIS A 672 -23.35 12.29 -2.90
N ALA A 673 -24.55 12.48 -2.35
CA ALA A 673 -25.81 12.24 -3.08
C ALA A 673 -25.86 13.00 -4.43
N GLU A 674 -25.25 14.19 -4.47
CA GLU A 674 -25.13 14.99 -5.70
C GLU A 674 -24.19 14.32 -6.71
N ASP A 675 -23.10 13.71 -6.26
CA ASP A 675 -22.20 12.96 -7.13
C ASP A 675 -22.89 11.72 -7.71
N VAL A 676 -23.63 10.98 -6.89
CA VAL A 676 -24.45 9.84 -7.34
C VAL A 676 -25.46 10.30 -8.40
N ASN A 677 -26.12 11.45 -8.21
CA ASN A 677 -27.03 12.01 -9.20
C ASN A 677 -26.31 12.39 -10.49
N ASN A 678 -25.12 12.95 -10.40
CA ASN A 678 -24.28 13.23 -11.57
C ASN A 678 -23.95 11.97 -12.37
N PHE A 679 -23.63 10.86 -11.67
CA PHE A 679 -23.43 9.55 -12.32
C PHE A 679 -24.70 9.01 -12.95
N LEU A 680 -25.81 9.04 -12.23
CA LEU A 680 -27.11 8.62 -12.76
C LEU A 680 -27.49 9.41 -14.01
N ASN A 681 -27.22 10.70 -14.05
CA ASN A 681 -27.46 11.52 -15.25
C ASN A 681 -26.61 11.06 -16.43
N GLU A 682 -25.34 10.68 -16.23
CA GLU A 682 -24.52 10.11 -17.31
C GLU A 682 -25.02 8.73 -17.73
N PHE A 683 -25.43 7.86 -16.79
CA PHE A 683 -26.03 6.57 -17.10
C PHE A 683 -27.31 6.71 -17.92
N LYS A 684 -28.17 7.65 -17.52
CA LYS A 684 -29.41 7.97 -18.26
C LYS A 684 -29.11 8.41 -19.70
N ARG A 685 -28.10 9.26 -19.91
CA ARG A 685 -27.68 9.70 -21.27
C ARG A 685 -27.17 8.54 -22.10
N VAL A 686 -26.40 7.62 -21.54
CA VAL A 686 -25.91 6.44 -22.24
C VAL A 686 -27.06 5.52 -22.59
N ALA A 687 -27.98 5.25 -21.66
CA ALA A 687 -29.16 4.41 -21.90
C ALA A 687 -30.08 5.03 -22.96
N GLN A 688 -30.34 6.33 -22.91
CA GLN A 688 -31.15 7.05 -23.92
C GLN A 688 -30.53 7.01 -25.32
N ALA A 689 -29.20 6.94 -25.42
CA ALA A 689 -28.49 6.76 -26.69
C ALA A 689 -28.46 5.29 -27.17
N GLY A 690 -29.16 4.38 -26.50
CA GLY A 690 -29.18 2.95 -26.78
C GLY A 690 -28.03 2.14 -26.23
N GLY A 691 -27.07 2.77 -25.49
CA GLY A 691 -25.99 2.09 -24.82
C GLY A 691 -26.46 1.37 -23.54
N THR A 692 -25.64 0.51 -22.96
CA THR A 692 -26.01 -0.30 -21.81
C THR A 692 -25.06 -0.02 -20.63
N VAL A 693 -25.61 0.13 -19.44
CA VAL A 693 -24.85 0.36 -18.21
C VAL A 693 -25.08 -0.80 -17.25
N VAL A 694 -24.02 -1.49 -16.84
CA VAL A 694 -24.08 -2.58 -15.87
C VAL A 694 -23.33 -2.14 -14.61
N VAL A 695 -24.03 -2.11 -13.49
CA VAL A 695 -23.54 -1.52 -12.24
C VAL A 695 -23.57 -2.55 -11.13
N ALA A 696 -22.42 -2.94 -10.61
CA ALA A 696 -22.30 -3.74 -9.39
C ALA A 696 -22.10 -2.82 -8.18
N ASP A 697 -23.20 -2.25 -7.67
CA ASP A 697 -23.17 -1.32 -6.56
C ASP A 697 -24.42 -1.49 -5.66
N GLY A 698 -24.23 -1.28 -4.35
CA GLY A 698 -25.28 -1.44 -3.35
C GLY A 698 -26.16 -0.20 -3.13
N HIS A 699 -25.85 0.93 -3.79
CA HIS A 699 -26.50 2.20 -3.50
C HIS A 699 -28.01 2.20 -3.87
N PRO A 700 -28.92 2.56 -2.95
CA PRO A 700 -30.37 2.47 -3.19
C PRO A 700 -30.87 3.23 -4.41
N ARG A 701 -30.35 4.45 -4.66
CA ARG A 701 -30.74 5.27 -5.82
C ARG A 701 -30.39 4.62 -7.16
N ILE A 702 -29.22 3.96 -7.25
CA ILE A 702 -28.82 3.25 -8.48
C ILE A 702 -29.76 2.10 -8.74
N ARG A 703 -30.08 1.33 -7.68
CA ARG A 703 -31.02 0.21 -7.79
C ARG A 703 -32.43 0.68 -8.19
N THR A 704 -32.89 1.80 -7.65
CA THR A 704 -34.22 2.36 -8.00
C THR A 704 -34.25 2.87 -9.44
N ALA A 705 -33.15 3.48 -9.93
CA ALA A 705 -33.06 3.98 -11.30
C ALA A 705 -32.78 2.88 -12.34
N SER A 706 -32.51 1.64 -11.91
CA SER A 706 -32.21 0.54 -12.82
C SER A 706 -33.45 -0.05 -13.45
N SER A 707 -33.36 -0.32 -14.77
CA SER A 707 -34.42 -0.95 -15.57
C SER A 707 -34.52 -2.46 -15.36
N ALA A 708 -33.43 -3.07 -14.87
CA ALA A 708 -33.32 -4.49 -14.60
C ALA A 708 -32.36 -4.75 -13.45
N VAL A 709 -32.60 -5.80 -12.69
CA VAL A 709 -31.75 -6.20 -11.54
C VAL A 709 -31.24 -7.62 -11.79
N LEU A 710 -29.92 -7.76 -11.84
CA LEU A 710 -29.25 -9.06 -11.97
C LEU A 710 -28.80 -9.51 -10.57
N GLU A 711 -29.48 -10.47 -10.00
CA GLU A 711 -29.18 -10.98 -8.67
C GLU A 711 -28.19 -12.16 -8.73
N VAL A 712 -27.08 -12.05 -8.01
CA VAL A 712 -26.09 -13.13 -7.85
C VAL A 712 -26.46 -13.94 -6.61
N VAL A 713 -26.92 -15.16 -6.81
CA VAL A 713 -27.35 -16.08 -5.75
C VAL A 713 -26.35 -17.23 -5.60
N HIS A 714 -25.97 -17.52 -4.37
CA HIS A 714 -25.16 -18.71 -4.03
C HIS A 714 -26.10 -19.91 -3.80
N SER A 715 -25.86 -21.02 -4.49
CA SER A 715 -26.56 -22.28 -4.30
C SER A 715 -25.54 -23.39 -4.01
N GLU A 716 -25.99 -24.53 -3.44
CA GLU A 716 -25.14 -25.70 -3.20
C GLU A 716 -24.48 -26.26 -4.48
N LYS A 717 -25.04 -25.94 -5.67
CA LYS A 717 -24.53 -26.34 -6.99
C LYS A 717 -23.73 -25.26 -7.71
N GLY A 718 -23.31 -24.19 -6.99
CA GLY A 718 -22.57 -23.08 -7.58
C GLY A 718 -23.35 -21.76 -7.56
N ARG A 719 -22.87 -20.77 -8.32
CA ARG A 719 -23.46 -19.44 -8.42
C ARG A 719 -24.49 -19.41 -9.56
N ARG A 720 -25.61 -18.72 -9.35
CA ARG A 720 -26.64 -18.50 -10.35
C ARG A 720 -26.93 -17.01 -10.51
N LEU A 721 -27.24 -16.59 -11.73
CA LEU A 721 -27.70 -15.26 -12.05
C LEU A 721 -29.22 -15.30 -12.27
N LEU A 722 -29.93 -14.45 -11.55
CA LEU A 722 -31.38 -14.27 -11.70
C LEU A 722 -31.63 -12.84 -12.17
N LEU A 723 -32.28 -12.67 -13.32
CA LEU A 723 -32.73 -11.37 -13.80
C LEU A 723 -34.12 -11.10 -13.23
N ARG A 724 -34.28 -9.96 -12.56
CA ARG A 724 -35.58 -9.47 -12.04
C ARG A 724 -35.91 -8.12 -12.66
#